data_88b01b5214c7ab401383b84cb5c7cdce
#
_entry.id   88b01b5214c7ab401383b84cb5c7cdce
#
_cell.length_a   1.000
_cell.length_b   1.000
_cell.length_c   1.000
_cell.angle_alpha   90.00
_cell.angle_beta   90.00
_cell.angle_gamma   90.00
#
_symmetry.space_group_name_H-M   'P 1'
#
loop_
_entity.id
_entity.type
_entity.pdbx_description
1 polymer ?
#
loop_
_entity_poly.entity_id
_entity_poly.type
_entity_poly.pdbx_seq_one_letter_code
_entity_poly.pdbx_strand_id
1 'polypeptide(L)'
;MPLSPRAVRSQLSILKPLLNNCSLPTLRKWQNKIGELMEFRLRHHTVIKEHSFERFTGAWVIPKDERRQGVILYLHGGGYTCGDLEYATGFGSLLSVQTGMRVFCAGYRLAPEHPFPAALEDSMEAYGYLLKKGYAPENIALCGESAGGGLCYSLCMQLRTAGLPLPGGIIGISPWTDLTASGPSYAENRLQDPSMTLDLLDQYATHYTADRTDPLVSPLLGDLKNMPPSILFVGGDEIMLSDTELLHQKLLAQGCKSQLVVAPERWHAYLLYNLKEDQKDFAAINHFLSQYLCLEYKLRWMRLDNAAKIYPAARRQNWSSLFRLSMTLQEDVDVEVLQSALDVTVRRFPSFAARLRRGVFWYYIQQLKKAPDVQAEYSYPVTKMSRDEIRKCAFRVIAYKNRIALEIFHCLTDGTGGLIFLKSLVAEYLQQKYKASFPAEYGVLGRLEEPSEEEMEDSFQKYAGNLKASRKENNAWNYSAVPDPSGFFHLTCFRLCADTLHQKAKELGVSVNTYLAACLMMALQNLQAEVEPNIKKRGSIKVLLPVNLRQLFPSKTLRNFAMYFTPEIQPKLGYYDFKEICHVIEHSKGAEVTPKRMSMRIATNVGSEKMLLVKLMPLFDKNAVMKAVFDAVGERKACLTMSNLGKVKLPEPMMDYVQRLDFILGVQATKPNNCGVITFGDTVYVNFIRNIREPALERHYHQVLQSLGISAIVESHHQEE
;
A
#
# COMPACT_ATOMS: atom_id res chain seq x y z
N MET A 1 8.39 -23.35 -6.11
CA MET A 1 8.04 -22.39 -7.18
C MET A 1 6.54 -22.22 -7.17
N PRO A 2 5.97 -21.03 -7.37
CA PRO A 2 4.52 -20.90 -7.56
C PRO A 2 4.11 -21.69 -8.80
N LEU A 3 3.00 -22.42 -8.70
CA LEU A 3 2.47 -23.18 -9.83
C LEU A 3 2.01 -22.19 -10.92
N SER A 4 2.39 -22.45 -12.17
CA SER A 4 1.87 -21.66 -13.30
C SER A 4 0.49 -22.17 -13.72
N PRO A 5 -0.39 -21.33 -14.30
CA PRO A 5 -1.70 -21.78 -14.80
C PRO A 5 -1.61 -22.96 -15.75
N ARG A 6 -0.63 -22.96 -16.64
CA ARG A 6 -0.38 -24.09 -17.58
C ARG A 6 -0.06 -25.40 -16.87
N ALA A 7 0.75 -25.35 -15.81
CA ALA A 7 1.11 -26.55 -15.04
C ALA A 7 -0.11 -27.12 -14.32
N VAL A 8 -0.93 -26.27 -13.70
CA VAL A 8 -2.17 -26.70 -13.03
C VAL A 8 -3.16 -27.29 -14.04
N ARG A 9 -3.37 -26.61 -15.18
CA ARG A 9 -4.23 -27.11 -16.25
C ARG A 9 -3.81 -28.52 -16.73
N SER A 10 -2.51 -28.70 -16.98
CA SER A 10 -1.98 -30.01 -17.40
C SER A 10 -2.23 -31.09 -16.34
N GLN A 11 -2.03 -30.78 -15.05
CA GLN A 11 -2.30 -31.72 -13.97
C GLN A 11 -3.80 -32.09 -13.90
N LEU A 12 -4.69 -31.12 -14.03
CA LEU A 12 -6.14 -31.35 -14.04
C LEU A 12 -6.54 -32.25 -15.21
N SER A 13 -6.04 -31.96 -16.41
CA SER A 13 -6.32 -32.79 -17.60
C SER A 13 -5.90 -34.23 -17.45
N ILE A 14 -4.76 -34.49 -16.77
CA ILE A 14 -4.29 -35.86 -16.48
C ILE A 14 -5.18 -36.54 -15.40
N LEU A 15 -5.62 -35.79 -14.41
CA LEU A 15 -6.43 -36.32 -13.30
C LEU A 15 -7.91 -36.51 -13.66
N LYS A 16 -8.43 -35.75 -14.64
CA LYS A 16 -9.85 -35.77 -15.04
C LYS A 16 -10.40 -37.18 -15.32
N PRO A 17 -9.76 -38.05 -16.12
CA PRO A 17 -10.24 -39.40 -16.36
C PRO A 17 -10.26 -40.30 -15.10
N LEU A 18 -9.28 -40.05 -14.20
CA LEU A 18 -9.19 -40.82 -12.94
C LEU A 18 -10.32 -40.42 -11.98
N LEU A 19 -10.59 -39.10 -11.86
CA LEU A 19 -11.65 -38.59 -10.99
C LEU A 19 -13.04 -39.03 -11.46
N ASN A 20 -13.29 -39.04 -12.77
CA ASN A 20 -14.59 -39.49 -13.33
C ASN A 20 -14.93 -40.96 -13.06
N ASN A 21 -13.92 -41.80 -12.84
CA ASN A 21 -14.09 -43.22 -12.60
C ASN A 21 -13.88 -43.60 -11.12
N CYS A 22 -13.70 -42.63 -10.24
CA CYS A 22 -13.54 -42.91 -8.81
C CYS A 22 -14.87 -43.10 -8.10
N SER A 23 -14.87 -43.95 -7.08
CA SER A 23 -16.02 -44.08 -6.18
C SER A 23 -16.21 -42.79 -5.37
N LEU A 24 -17.45 -42.48 -5.00
CA LEU A 24 -17.81 -41.31 -4.20
C LEU A 24 -16.97 -41.18 -2.89
N PRO A 25 -16.74 -42.26 -2.10
CA PRO A 25 -15.88 -42.19 -0.92
C PRO A 25 -14.43 -41.78 -1.26
N THR A 26 -13.92 -42.18 -2.42
CA THR A 26 -12.58 -41.82 -2.88
C THR A 26 -12.53 -40.35 -3.27
N LEU A 27 -13.51 -39.82 -4.01
CA LEU A 27 -13.63 -38.40 -4.36
C LEU A 27 -13.69 -37.52 -3.11
N ARG A 28 -14.51 -37.88 -2.11
CA ARG A 28 -14.58 -37.16 -0.82
C ARG A 28 -13.23 -37.10 -0.13
N LYS A 29 -12.50 -38.23 -0.03
CA LYS A 29 -11.15 -38.26 0.56
C LYS A 29 -10.17 -37.35 -0.18
N TRP A 30 -10.22 -37.30 -1.50
CA TRP A 30 -9.33 -36.43 -2.29
C TRP A 30 -9.63 -34.97 -2.07
N GLN A 31 -10.88 -34.55 -2.06
CA GLN A 31 -11.26 -33.15 -1.79
C GLN A 31 -10.86 -32.73 -0.38
N ASN A 32 -11.10 -33.54 0.64
CA ASN A 32 -10.67 -33.25 2.01
C ASN A 32 -9.16 -33.09 2.10
N LYS A 33 -8.39 -33.93 1.40
CA LYS A 33 -6.94 -33.83 1.37
C LYS A 33 -6.45 -32.51 0.75
N ILE A 34 -7.15 -32.01 -0.26
CA ILE A 34 -6.86 -30.68 -0.83
C ILE A 34 -7.14 -29.59 0.19
N GLY A 35 -8.26 -29.65 0.90
CA GLY A 35 -8.61 -28.72 1.97
C GLY A 35 -7.59 -28.70 3.10
N GLU A 36 -7.20 -29.86 3.63
CA GLU A 36 -6.16 -30.01 4.65
C GLU A 36 -4.82 -29.38 4.21
N LEU A 37 -4.43 -29.59 2.95
CA LEU A 37 -3.19 -29.03 2.42
C LEU A 37 -3.24 -27.50 2.34
N MET A 38 -4.37 -26.93 1.95
CA MET A 38 -4.58 -25.49 1.92
C MET A 38 -4.55 -24.90 3.32
N GLU A 39 -5.26 -25.51 4.26
CA GLU A 39 -5.27 -25.14 5.67
C GLU A 39 -3.85 -25.16 6.25
N PHE A 40 -3.11 -26.25 6.04
CA PHE A 40 -1.73 -26.38 6.50
C PHE A 40 -0.82 -25.27 5.99
N ARG A 41 -0.96 -24.84 4.73
CA ARG A 41 -0.19 -23.73 4.15
C ARG A 41 -0.53 -22.39 4.81
N LEU A 42 -1.77 -22.19 5.24
CA LEU A 42 -2.27 -20.94 5.78
C LEU A 42 -2.38 -20.90 7.31
N ARG A 43 -2.03 -21.97 8.02
CA ARG A 43 -2.13 -22.11 9.49
C ARG A 43 -1.43 -21.00 10.30
N HIS A 44 -0.42 -20.38 9.73
CA HIS A 44 0.28 -19.25 10.37
C HIS A 44 -0.51 -17.94 10.27
N HIS A 45 -1.49 -17.86 9.38
CA HIS A 45 -2.29 -16.67 9.10
C HIS A 45 -3.72 -16.75 9.65
N THR A 46 -4.21 -17.93 9.98
CA THR A 46 -5.59 -18.14 10.47
C THR A 46 -5.62 -18.90 11.79
N VAL A 47 -6.79 -18.84 12.44
CA VAL A 47 -7.17 -19.65 13.60
C VAL A 47 -8.53 -20.28 13.29
N ILE A 48 -8.64 -21.59 13.39
CA ILE A 48 -9.88 -22.31 13.15
C ILE A 48 -10.52 -22.70 14.48
N LYS A 49 -11.85 -22.56 14.58
CA LYS A 49 -12.65 -22.94 15.75
C LYS A 49 -13.97 -23.57 15.28
N GLU A 50 -14.15 -24.82 15.57
CA GLU A 50 -15.38 -25.52 15.24
C GLU A 50 -16.57 -25.07 16.08
N HIS A 51 -17.76 -25.25 15.51
CA HIS A 51 -19.04 -25.02 16.13
C HIS A 51 -20.02 -26.14 15.69
N SER A 52 -20.51 -26.93 16.65
CA SER A 52 -21.44 -28.00 16.37
C SER A 52 -22.88 -27.49 16.44
N PHE A 53 -23.65 -27.79 15.42
CA PHE A 53 -25.09 -27.72 15.39
C PHE A 53 -25.67 -29.10 15.74
N GLU A 54 -26.97 -29.22 15.77
CA GLU A 54 -27.62 -30.51 16.06
C GLU A 54 -27.39 -31.54 14.95
N ARG A 55 -27.38 -31.12 13.68
CA ARG A 55 -27.35 -32.00 12.51
C ARG A 55 -26.04 -31.91 11.69
N PHE A 56 -25.25 -30.88 11.85
CA PHE A 56 -24.01 -30.67 11.13
C PHE A 56 -22.98 -29.89 11.97
N THR A 57 -21.79 -29.73 11.46
CA THR A 57 -20.73 -28.95 12.10
C THR A 57 -20.28 -27.85 11.17
N GLY A 58 -20.08 -26.63 11.69
CA GLY A 58 -19.45 -25.53 10.99
C GLY A 58 -18.16 -25.13 11.68
N ALA A 59 -17.38 -24.29 11.04
CA ALA A 59 -16.14 -23.76 11.61
C ALA A 59 -15.95 -22.28 11.32
N TRP A 60 -15.50 -21.56 12.34
CA TRP A 60 -14.97 -20.22 12.22
C TRP A 60 -13.54 -20.28 11.72
N VAL A 61 -13.26 -19.59 10.65
CA VAL A 61 -11.90 -19.27 10.19
C VAL A 61 -11.66 -17.80 10.46
N ILE A 62 -10.76 -17.51 11.40
CA ILE A 62 -10.49 -16.17 11.91
C ILE A 62 -9.09 -15.76 11.43
N PRO A 63 -8.96 -14.69 10.61
CA PRO A 63 -7.67 -14.23 10.17
C PRO A 63 -6.91 -13.59 11.34
N LYS A 64 -5.61 -13.86 11.48
CA LYS A 64 -4.78 -13.19 12.49
C LYS A 64 -4.63 -11.70 12.20
N ASP A 65 -4.68 -11.31 10.92
CA ASP A 65 -4.77 -9.93 10.46
C ASP A 65 -6.21 -9.61 10.04
N GLU A 66 -7.11 -9.51 11.02
CA GLU A 66 -8.50 -9.12 10.81
C GLU A 66 -8.59 -7.63 10.45
N ARG A 67 -9.00 -7.36 9.21
CA ARG A 67 -9.03 -6.00 8.66
C ARG A 67 -10.42 -5.38 8.62
N ARG A 68 -11.46 -6.19 8.55
CA ARG A 68 -12.87 -5.76 8.38
C ARG A 68 -13.76 -6.43 9.41
N GLN A 69 -14.72 -5.66 9.92
CA GLN A 69 -15.78 -6.21 10.79
C GLN A 69 -16.95 -6.64 9.92
N GLY A 70 -17.18 -7.92 9.88
CA GLY A 70 -18.21 -8.58 9.10
C GLY A 70 -17.88 -10.05 9.02
N VAL A 71 -18.71 -10.80 8.31
CA VAL A 71 -18.50 -12.24 8.16
C VAL A 71 -18.87 -12.69 6.74
N ILE A 72 -18.12 -13.62 6.22
CA ILE A 72 -18.48 -14.36 5.01
C ILE A 72 -19.03 -15.73 5.46
N LEU A 73 -20.29 -16.03 5.11
CA LEU A 73 -20.81 -17.39 5.18
C LEU A 73 -20.38 -18.12 3.92
N TYR A 74 -19.51 -19.10 4.08
CA TYR A 74 -18.98 -19.88 2.99
C TYR A 74 -19.70 -21.22 2.87
N LEU A 75 -20.27 -21.48 1.69
CA LEU A 75 -20.95 -22.68 1.29
C LEU A 75 -20.08 -23.37 0.22
N HIS A 76 -19.50 -24.51 0.57
CA HIS A 76 -18.53 -25.18 -0.27
C HIS A 76 -19.14 -25.85 -1.50
N GLY A 77 -18.33 -26.11 -2.52
CA GLY A 77 -18.70 -26.92 -3.68
C GLY A 77 -18.55 -28.42 -3.47
N GLY A 78 -18.64 -29.16 -4.56
CA GLY A 78 -18.54 -30.62 -4.55
C GLY A 78 -19.81 -31.32 -5.00
N GLY A 79 -20.67 -30.66 -5.79
CA GLY A 79 -21.88 -31.24 -6.36
C GLY A 79 -22.89 -31.69 -5.32
N TYR A 80 -22.95 -31.07 -4.14
CA TYR A 80 -23.76 -31.48 -2.98
C TYR A 80 -23.45 -32.87 -2.43
N THR A 81 -22.47 -33.56 -3.00
CA THR A 81 -22.16 -34.97 -2.66
C THR A 81 -20.78 -35.16 -2.08
N CYS A 82 -19.88 -34.20 -2.34
CA CYS A 82 -18.49 -34.18 -1.91
C CYS A 82 -18.16 -32.89 -1.19
N GLY A 83 -16.98 -32.88 -0.57
CA GLY A 83 -16.57 -31.80 0.33
C GLY A 83 -17.16 -32.01 1.73
N ASP A 84 -16.40 -31.61 2.72
CA ASP A 84 -16.85 -31.60 4.11
C ASP A 84 -16.23 -30.38 4.81
N LEU A 85 -16.19 -30.41 6.14
CA LEU A 85 -15.68 -29.27 6.90
C LEU A 85 -14.20 -29.00 6.63
N GLU A 86 -13.35 -30.03 6.46
CA GLU A 86 -11.92 -29.89 6.17
C GLU A 86 -11.69 -29.27 4.79
N TYR A 87 -12.48 -29.62 3.80
CA TYR A 87 -12.46 -28.97 2.49
C TYR A 87 -12.90 -27.50 2.60
N ALA A 88 -14.00 -27.26 3.32
CA ALA A 88 -14.54 -25.91 3.50
C ALA A 88 -13.57 -24.99 4.26
N THR A 89 -12.90 -25.46 5.32
CA THR A 89 -11.93 -24.66 6.09
C THR A 89 -10.66 -24.35 5.28
N GLY A 90 -10.27 -25.22 4.36
CA GLY A 90 -9.15 -25.00 3.46
C GLY A 90 -9.33 -23.74 2.59
N PHE A 91 -10.42 -23.68 1.82
CA PHE A 91 -10.71 -22.50 1.00
C PHE A 91 -11.20 -21.32 1.86
N GLY A 92 -11.96 -21.56 2.92
CA GLY A 92 -12.33 -20.56 3.91
C GLY A 92 -11.10 -19.85 4.50
N SER A 93 -9.98 -20.57 4.70
CA SER A 93 -8.71 -19.99 5.13
C SER A 93 -8.11 -19.05 4.08
N LEU A 94 -8.13 -19.44 2.81
CA LEU A 94 -7.70 -18.60 1.72
C LEU A 94 -8.56 -17.33 1.64
N LEU A 95 -9.86 -17.48 1.63
CA LEU A 95 -10.81 -16.38 1.55
C LEU A 95 -10.64 -15.41 2.74
N SER A 96 -10.46 -15.95 3.96
CA SER A 96 -10.22 -15.18 5.17
C SER A 96 -8.94 -14.35 5.11
N VAL A 97 -7.84 -14.92 4.62
CA VAL A 97 -6.55 -14.23 4.45
C VAL A 97 -6.65 -13.15 3.38
N GLN A 98 -7.24 -13.47 2.24
CA GLN A 98 -7.35 -12.55 1.10
C GLN A 98 -8.27 -11.35 1.42
N THR A 99 -9.37 -11.58 2.13
CA THR A 99 -10.34 -10.51 2.45
C THR A 99 -10.07 -9.80 3.77
N GLY A 100 -9.33 -10.43 4.70
CA GLY A 100 -9.17 -9.94 6.06
C GLY A 100 -10.47 -9.98 6.88
N MET A 101 -11.43 -10.82 6.48
CA MET A 101 -12.69 -11.04 7.16
C MET A 101 -12.73 -12.40 7.85
N ARG A 102 -13.56 -12.53 8.87
CA ARG A 102 -13.94 -13.83 9.40
C ARG A 102 -14.75 -14.57 8.36
N VAL A 103 -14.50 -15.87 8.24
CA VAL A 103 -15.30 -16.76 7.41
C VAL A 103 -15.94 -17.82 8.32
N PHE A 104 -17.24 -18.04 8.16
CA PHE A 104 -17.93 -19.17 8.76
C PHE A 104 -18.18 -20.20 7.68
N CYS A 105 -17.52 -21.34 7.78
CA CYS A 105 -17.64 -22.46 6.86
C CYS A 105 -18.74 -23.40 7.37
N ALA A 106 -19.77 -23.63 6.55
CA ALA A 106 -20.82 -24.59 6.87
C ALA A 106 -20.48 -25.96 6.26
N GLY A 107 -20.23 -26.96 7.12
CA GLY A 107 -20.08 -28.36 6.68
C GLY A 107 -21.46 -29.00 6.59
N TYR A 108 -22.26 -28.53 5.65
CA TYR A 108 -23.64 -28.99 5.47
C TYR A 108 -23.73 -30.49 5.08
N ARG A 109 -24.86 -31.12 5.39
CA ARG A 109 -25.12 -32.55 5.11
C ARG A 109 -25.12 -32.84 3.60
N LEU A 110 -24.51 -33.95 3.20
CA LEU A 110 -24.25 -34.33 1.81
C LEU A 110 -25.18 -35.42 1.31
N ALA A 111 -25.51 -35.35 0.04
CA ALA A 111 -26.15 -36.42 -0.71
C ALA A 111 -25.12 -37.55 -1.05
N PRO A 112 -25.55 -38.78 -1.31
CA PRO A 112 -26.95 -39.26 -1.32
C PRO A 112 -27.52 -39.54 0.07
N GLU A 113 -26.71 -39.50 1.14
CA GLU A 113 -27.16 -39.79 2.50
C GLU A 113 -28.23 -38.79 2.96
N HIS A 114 -28.07 -37.54 2.57
CA HIS A 114 -28.99 -36.44 2.88
C HIS A 114 -29.27 -35.63 1.62
N PRO A 115 -30.21 -36.06 0.75
CA PRO A 115 -30.55 -35.34 -0.47
C PRO A 115 -31.24 -34.00 -0.18
N PHE A 116 -31.57 -33.24 -1.22
CA PHE A 116 -32.38 -32.03 -1.12
C PHE A 116 -33.64 -32.28 -0.25
N PRO A 117 -33.96 -31.39 0.74
CA PRO A 117 -33.40 -30.04 0.94
C PRO A 117 -32.33 -29.93 2.06
N ALA A 118 -31.70 -31.00 2.51
CA ALA A 118 -30.84 -31.02 3.69
C ALA A 118 -29.73 -29.92 3.69
N ALA A 119 -29.01 -29.77 2.59
CA ALA A 119 -27.98 -28.74 2.44
C ALA A 119 -28.54 -27.32 2.58
N LEU A 120 -29.73 -27.05 2.06
CA LEU A 120 -30.43 -25.78 2.17
C LEU A 120 -30.88 -25.49 3.61
N GLU A 121 -31.42 -26.48 4.31
CA GLU A 121 -31.83 -26.39 5.72
C GLU A 121 -30.63 -26.03 6.61
N ASP A 122 -29.49 -26.70 6.43
CA ASP A 122 -28.27 -26.47 7.19
C ASP A 122 -27.69 -25.08 6.90
N SER A 123 -27.79 -24.61 5.64
CA SER A 123 -27.38 -23.25 5.24
C SER A 123 -28.28 -22.19 5.88
N MET A 124 -29.59 -22.43 5.97
CA MET A 124 -30.54 -21.58 6.68
C MET A 124 -30.20 -21.48 8.18
N GLU A 125 -29.88 -22.62 8.81
CA GLU A 125 -29.49 -22.65 10.22
C GLU A 125 -28.17 -21.92 10.47
N ALA A 126 -27.17 -22.12 9.59
CA ALA A 126 -25.89 -21.40 9.64
C ALA A 126 -26.08 -19.88 9.51
N TYR A 127 -26.90 -19.41 8.57
CA TYR A 127 -27.21 -17.98 8.42
C TYR A 127 -27.92 -17.43 9.66
N GLY A 128 -28.94 -18.14 10.16
CA GLY A 128 -29.65 -17.79 11.39
C GLY A 128 -28.72 -17.72 12.62
N TYR A 129 -27.73 -18.59 12.69
CA TYR A 129 -26.69 -18.55 13.72
C TYR A 129 -25.87 -17.26 13.66
N LEU A 130 -25.48 -16.81 12.48
CA LEU A 130 -24.74 -15.54 12.33
C LEU A 130 -25.57 -14.35 12.78
N LEU A 131 -26.85 -14.30 12.44
CA LEU A 131 -27.79 -13.27 12.94
C LEU A 131 -27.89 -13.31 14.47
N LYS A 132 -28.03 -14.48 15.08
CA LYS A 132 -28.05 -14.66 16.55
C LYS A 132 -26.72 -14.27 17.21
N LYS A 133 -25.60 -14.36 16.50
CA LYS A 133 -24.28 -13.86 16.96
C LYS A 133 -24.14 -12.34 16.90
N GLY A 134 -25.14 -11.64 16.39
CA GLY A 134 -25.19 -10.18 16.34
C GLY A 134 -24.62 -9.55 15.07
N TYR A 135 -24.34 -10.34 14.02
CA TYR A 135 -24.00 -9.77 12.72
C TYR A 135 -25.27 -9.17 12.09
N ALA A 136 -25.17 -7.89 11.69
CA ALA A 136 -26.23 -7.27 10.89
C ALA A 136 -26.25 -7.91 9.49
N PRO A 137 -27.42 -8.12 8.88
CA PRO A 137 -27.56 -8.75 7.56
C PRO A 137 -26.67 -8.09 6.49
N GLU A 138 -26.62 -6.76 6.48
CA GLU A 138 -25.79 -5.94 5.58
C GLU A 138 -24.27 -6.14 5.80
N ASN A 139 -23.86 -6.80 6.87
CA ASN A 139 -22.47 -7.12 7.18
C ASN A 139 -22.14 -8.62 6.98
N ILE A 140 -23.07 -9.38 6.43
CA ILE A 140 -22.90 -10.78 6.05
C ILE A 140 -22.81 -10.86 4.53
N ALA A 141 -21.74 -11.43 4.00
CA ALA A 141 -21.66 -11.85 2.61
C ALA A 141 -21.85 -13.35 2.51
N LEU A 142 -22.53 -13.84 1.48
CA LEU A 142 -22.45 -15.24 1.09
C LEU A 142 -21.30 -15.43 0.09
N CYS A 143 -20.58 -16.53 0.20
CA CYS A 143 -19.62 -16.95 -0.80
C CYS A 143 -19.80 -18.44 -1.05
N GLY A 144 -19.82 -18.83 -2.30
CA GLY A 144 -19.87 -20.24 -2.65
C GLY A 144 -19.29 -20.52 -4.03
N GLU A 145 -18.67 -21.67 -4.18
CA GLU A 145 -18.22 -22.17 -5.48
C GLU A 145 -19.03 -23.38 -5.93
N SER A 146 -19.20 -23.54 -7.24
CA SER A 146 -19.88 -24.69 -7.83
C SER A 146 -21.30 -24.86 -7.26
N ALA A 147 -21.62 -26.02 -6.71
CA ALA A 147 -22.87 -26.31 -6.00
C ALA A 147 -23.13 -25.30 -4.86
N GLY A 148 -22.10 -24.95 -4.08
CA GLY A 148 -22.22 -23.93 -3.03
C GLY A 148 -22.56 -22.53 -3.58
N GLY A 149 -22.11 -22.21 -4.80
CA GLY A 149 -22.50 -21.00 -5.51
C GLY A 149 -24.00 -20.97 -5.85
N GLY A 150 -24.55 -22.08 -6.35
CA GLY A 150 -26.00 -22.26 -6.54
C GLY A 150 -26.77 -22.16 -5.23
N LEU A 151 -26.27 -22.84 -4.18
CA LEU A 151 -26.86 -22.85 -2.85
C LEU A 151 -26.97 -21.44 -2.21
N CYS A 152 -26.06 -20.52 -2.53
CA CYS A 152 -26.17 -19.12 -2.09
C CYS A 152 -27.46 -18.45 -2.60
N TYR A 153 -27.84 -18.71 -3.85
CA TYR A 153 -29.08 -18.15 -4.42
C TYR A 153 -30.33 -18.88 -3.89
N SER A 154 -30.27 -20.21 -3.76
CA SER A 154 -31.33 -21.00 -3.14
C SER A 154 -31.60 -20.54 -1.71
N LEU A 155 -30.54 -20.29 -0.93
CA LEU A 155 -30.62 -19.74 0.43
C LEU A 155 -31.31 -18.36 0.43
N CYS A 156 -30.93 -17.44 -0.46
CA CYS A 156 -31.56 -16.11 -0.56
C CYS A 156 -33.04 -16.20 -0.96
N MET A 157 -33.43 -17.12 -1.86
CA MET A 157 -34.81 -17.35 -2.23
C MET A 157 -35.62 -17.87 -1.04
N GLN A 158 -35.09 -18.81 -0.28
CA GLN A 158 -35.72 -19.37 0.91
C GLN A 158 -35.84 -18.32 2.03
N LEU A 159 -34.79 -17.51 2.27
CA LEU A 159 -34.82 -16.40 3.23
C LEU A 159 -35.93 -15.40 2.88
N ARG A 160 -36.04 -15.03 1.60
CA ARG A 160 -37.09 -14.13 1.09
C ARG A 160 -38.49 -14.72 1.33
N THR A 161 -38.69 -15.99 1.02
CA THR A 161 -39.95 -16.69 1.26
C THR A 161 -40.32 -16.75 2.74
N ALA A 162 -39.33 -16.94 3.60
CA ALA A 162 -39.50 -16.95 5.06
C ALA A 162 -39.64 -15.53 5.67
N GLY A 163 -39.55 -14.46 4.90
CA GLY A 163 -39.59 -13.07 5.39
C GLY A 163 -38.38 -12.69 6.26
N LEU A 164 -37.26 -13.40 6.10
CA LEU A 164 -36.02 -13.12 6.81
C LEU A 164 -35.14 -12.12 6.05
N PRO A 165 -34.30 -11.34 6.74
CA PRO A 165 -33.45 -10.36 6.08
C PRO A 165 -32.41 -11.05 5.19
N LEU A 166 -32.17 -10.46 4.01
CA LEU A 166 -31.17 -10.94 3.05
C LEU A 166 -29.75 -10.45 3.41
N PRO A 167 -28.68 -11.17 3.03
CA PRO A 167 -27.29 -10.74 3.23
C PRO A 167 -26.95 -9.50 2.40
N GLY A 168 -25.82 -8.84 2.73
CA GLY A 168 -25.34 -7.65 2.05
C GLY A 168 -24.79 -7.89 0.65
N GLY A 169 -24.42 -9.12 0.29
CA GLY A 169 -23.91 -9.45 -1.03
C GLY A 169 -23.60 -10.94 -1.22
N ILE A 170 -23.47 -11.34 -2.49
CA ILE A 170 -23.16 -12.72 -2.91
C ILE A 170 -21.87 -12.73 -3.74
N ILE A 171 -20.97 -13.64 -3.44
CA ILE A 171 -19.75 -13.95 -4.21
C ILE A 171 -19.92 -15.36 -4.77
N GLY A 172 -20.19 -15.47 -6.07
CA GLY A 172 -20.34 -16.74 -6.77
C GLY A 172 -19.09 -17.07 -7.58
N ILE A 173 -18.51 -18.24 -7.34
CA ILE A 173 -17.33 -18.72 -8.07
C ILE A 173 -17.77 -19.95 -8.87
N SER A 174 -17.84 -19.82 -10.20
CA SER A 174 -18.34 -20.89 -11.08
C SER A 174 -19.65 -21.51 -10.58
N PRO A 175 -20.68 -20.70 -10.21
CA PRO A 175 -21.86 -21.21 -9.54
C PRO A 175 -22.66 -22.19 -10.41
N TRP A 176 -22.98 -23.36 -9.88
CA TRP A 176 -23.83 -24.34 -10.55
C TRP A 176 -25.30 -24.02 -10.26
N THR A 177 -25.96 -23.41 -11.22
CA THR A 177 -27.31 -22.83 -11.05
C THR A 177 -28.39 -23.46 -11.92
N ASP A 178 -28.02 -24.39 -12.80
CA ASP A 178 -28.91 -25.18 -13.63
C ASP A 178 -28.50 -26.65 -13.62
N LEU A 179 -29.16 -27.48 -12.78
CA LEU A 179 -28.88 -28.89 -12.69
C LEU A 179 -29.45 -29.67 -13.86
N THR A 180 -30.21 -29.03 -14.76
CA THR A 180 -30.67 -29.64 -16.01
C THR A 180 -29.62 -29.61 -17.11
N ALA A 181 -28.54 -28.87 -16.90
CA ALA A 181 -27.43 -28.67 -17.85
C ALA A 181 -27.90 -28.18 -19.24
N SER A 182 -28.86 -27.25 -19.28
CA SER A 182 -29.48 -26.77 -20.50
C SER A 182 -28.66 -25.73 -21.28
N GLY A 183 -27.61 -25.16 -20.65
CA GLY A 183 -26.80 -24.12 -21.25
C GLY A 183 -25.86 -24.60 -22.37
N PRO A 184 -25.51 -23.74 -23.35
CA PRO A 184 -24.72 -24.13 -24.52
C PRO A 184 -23.27 -24.57 -24.18
N SER A 185 -22.65 -24.00 -23.15
CA SER A 185 -21.26 -24.33 -22.79
C SER A 185 -21.05 -25.78 -22.35
N TYR A 186 -22.10 -26.46 -21.91
CA TYR A 186 -22.03 -27.90 -21.58
C TYR A 186 -21.62 -28.75 -22.79
N ALA A 187 -22.01 -28.34 -24.00
CA ALA A 187 -21.61 -28.98 -25.26
C ALA A 187 -20.32 -28.36 -25.81
N GLU A 188 -20.25 -27.03 -25.86
CA GLU A 188 -19.19 -26.29 -26.52
C GLU A 188 -17.82 -26.46 -25.80
N ASN A 189 -17.81 -26.41 -24.47
CA ASN A 189 -16.58 -26.51 -23.65
C ASN A 189 -16.27 -27.94 -23.17
N ARG A 190 -17.02 -28.94 -23.60
CA ARG A 190 -16.85 -30.34 -23.15
C ARG A 190 -15.42 -30.87 -23.25
N LEU A 191 -14.71 -30.51 -24.33
CA LEU A 191 -13.32 -30.93 -24.57
C LEU A 191 -12.30 -29.94 -24.00
N GLN A 192 -12.70 -28.71 -23.75
CA GLN A 192 -11.82 -27.63 -23.29
C GLN A 192 -11.66 -27.61 -21.77
N ASP A 193 -12.72 -27.97 -21.03
CA ASP A 193 -12.66 -28.03 -19.58
C ASP A 193 -11.71 -29.13 -19.10
N PRO A 194 -10.62 -28.78 -18.37
CA PRO A 194 -9.66 -29.77 -17.90
C PRO A 194 -10.12 -30.50 -16.62
N SER A 195 -11.23 -30.07 -16.00
CA SER A 195 -11.60 -30.51 -14.64
C SER A 195 -12.95 -31.24 -14.56
N MET A 196 -13.97 -30.77 -15.28
CA MET A 196 -15.34 -31.25 -15.11
C MET A 196 -15.84 -32.03 -16.34
N THR A 197 -16.80 -32.91 -16.12
CA THR A 197 -17.53 -33.62 -17.20
C THR A 197 -19.01 -33.61 -16.93
N LEU A 198 -19.80 -33.71 -18.00
CA LEU A 198 -21.26 -33.78 -17.91
C LEU A 198 -21.71 -35.00 -17.14
N ASP A 199 -21.06 -36.17 -17.36
CA ASP A 199 -21.41 -37.44 -16.69
C ASP A 199 -21.24 -37.34 -15.16
N LEU A 200 -20.19 -36.63 -14.70
CA LEU A 200 -19.96 -36.40 -13.27
C LEU A 200 -21.02 -35.45 -12.69
N LEU A 201 -21.37 -34.40 -13.40
CA LEU A 201 -22.44 -33.48 -12.96
C LEU A 201 -23.80 -34.17 -12.94
N ASP A 202 -24.09 -35.04 -13.91
CA ASP A 202 -25.32 -35.85 -13.94
C ASP A 202 -25.42 -36.78 -12.73
N GLN A 203 -24.33 -37.45 -12.35
CA GLN A 203 -24.27 -38.29 -11.14
C GLN A 203 -24.54 -37.46 -9.89
N TYR A 204 -23.91 -36.28 -9.75
CA TYR A 204 -24.12 -35.38 -8.62
C TYR A 204 -25.58 -34.92 -8.52
N ALA A 205 -26.17 -34.49 -9.65
CA ALA A 205 -27.56 -34.06 -9.70
C ALA A 205 -28.51 -35.22 -9.30
N THR A 206 -28.26 -36.43 -9.80
CA THR A 206 -29.06 -37.65 -9.49
C THR A 206 -29.01 -38.00 -7.99
N HIS A 207 -27.85 -37.85 -7.34
CA HIS A 207 -27.72 -38.07 -5.92
C HIS A 207 -28.44 -37.02 -5.09
N TYR A 208 -28.43 -35.76 -5.57
CA TYR A 208 -28.94 -34.60 -4.82
C TYR A 208 -30.47 -34.50 -4.87
N THR A 209 -31.10 -34.73 -6.04
CA THR A 209 -32.52 -34.50 -6.22
C THR A 209 -33.15 -35.40 -7.27
N ALA A 210 -34.44 -35.70 -7.08
CA ALA A 210 -35.27 -36.30 -8.12
C ALA A 210 -35.85 -35.26 -9.09
N ASP A 211 -36.03 -34.00 -8.69
CA ASP A 211 -36.53 -32.90 -9.51
C ASP A 211 -35.46 -31.82 -9.70
N ARG A 212 -34.81 -31.83 -10.85
CA ARG A 212 -33.78 -30.84 -11.23
C ARG A 212 -34.36 -29.51 -11.65
N THR A 213 -35.68 -29.43 -11.84
CA THR A 213 -36.35 -28.20 -12.29
C THR A 213 -36.87 -27.33 -11.13
N ASP A 214 -36.83 -27.88 -9.90
CA ASP A 214 -37.20 -27.11 -8.71
C ASP A 214 -36.31 -25.81 -8.62
N PRO A 215 -36.91 -24.62 -8.51
CA PRO A 215 -36.18 -23.38 -8.40
C PRO A 215 -35.21 -23.27 -7.20
N LEU A 216 -35.44 -24.05 -6.13
CA LEU A 216 -34.52 -24.14 -4.98
C LEU A 216 -33.35 -25.09 -5.22
N VAL A 217 -33.42 -25.90 -6.26
CA VAL A 217 -32.36 -26.80 -6.74
C VAL A 217 -31.58 -26.13 -7.90
N SER A 218 -32.32 -25.62 -8.87
CA SER A 218 -31.79 -24.89 -10.03
C SER A 218 -32.21 -23.41 -9.99
N PRO A 219 -31.52 -22.57 -9.22
CA PRO A 219 -31.92 -21.18 -8.99
C PRO A 219 -32.00 -20.34 -10.27
N LEU A 220 -31.30 -20.71 -11.33
CA LEU A 220 -31.44 -20.07 -12.64
C LEU A 220 -32.87 -20.15 -13.18
N LEU A 221 -33.66 -21.16 -12.82
CA LEU A 221 -35.05 -21.31 -13.25
C LEU A 221 -36.03 -20.51 -12.36
N GLY A 222 -35.59 -20.08 -11.16
CA GLY A 222 -36.42 -19.38 -10.18
C GLY A 222 -36.56 -17.88 -10.40
N ASP A 223 -37.35 -17.23 -9.55
CA ASP A 223 -37.46 -15.76 -9.47
C ASP A 223 -36.31 -15.17 -8.68
N LEU A 224 -35.46 -14.37 -9.33
CA LEU A 224 -34.27 -13.72 -8.76
C LEU A 224 -34.49 -12.23 -8.43
N LYS A 225 -35.73 -11.74 -8.41
CA LYS A 225 -36.02 -10.36 -8.01
C LYS A 225 -35.57 -10.08 -6.58
N ASN A 226 -35.04 -8.89 -6.36
CA ASN A 226 -34.56 -8.41 -5.06
C ASN A 226 -33.42 -9.27 -4.46
N MET A 227 -32.65 -10.00 -5.29
CA MET A 227 -31.44 -10.65 -4.82
C MET A 227 -30.40 -9.62 -4.40
N PRO A 228 -29.56 -9.92 -3.39
CA PRO A 228 -28.44 -9.08 -3.01
C PRO A 228 -27.52 -8.76 -4.17
N PRO A 229 -26.77 -7.63 -4.12
CA PRO A 229 -25.70 -7.40 -5.07
C PRO A 229 -24.80 -8.62 -5.20
N SER A 230 -24.41 -8.96 -6.43
CA SER A 230 -23.64 -10.18 -6.70
C SER A 230 -22.38 -9.86 -7.51
N ILE A 231 -21.27 -10.56 -7.21
CA ILE A 231 -20.09 -10.64 -8.06
C ILE A 231 -19.86 -12.10 -8.43
N LEU A 232 -19.73 -12.37 -9.72
CA LEU A 232 -19.64 -13.71 -10.31
C LEU A 232 -18.30 -13.88 -11.01
N PHE A 233 -17.62 -14.98 -10.73
CA PHE A 233 -16.38 -15.38 -11.37
C PHE A 233 -16.56 -16.69 -12.08
N VAL A 234 -16.05 -16.81 -13.29
CA VAL A 234 -16.17 -18.06 -14.10
C VAL A 234 -14.97 -18.24 -15.00
N GLY A 235 -14.51 -19.45 -15.20
CA GLY A 235 -13.48 -19.80 -16.16
C GLY A 235 -14.05 -19.83 -17.59
N GLY A 236 -13.31 -19.25 -18.56
CA GLY A 236 -13.76 -19.23 -19.96
C GLY A 236 -13.83 -20.60 -20.62
N ASP A 237 -13.10 -21.59 -20.10
CA ASP A 237 -13.01 -22.93 -20.66
C ASP A 237 -13.86 -23.98 -19.90
N GLU A 238 -14.62 -23.57 -18.88
CA GLU A 238 -15.41 -24.53 -18.10
C GLU A 238 -16.78 -24.82 -18.75
N ILE A 239 -17.27 -26.05 -18.51
CA ILE A 239 -18.57 -26.48 -19.06
C ILE A 239 -19.77 -25.75 -18.44
N MET A 240 -19.61 -25.14 -17.26
CA MET A 240 -20.65 -24.36 -16.56
C MET A 240 -20.56 -22.85 -16.83
N LEU A 241 -19.83 -22.41 -17.85
CA LEU A 241 -19.72 -20.99 -18.23
C LEU A 241 -21.10 -20.36 -18.43
N SER A 242 -21.96 -21.03 -19.19
CA SER A 242 -23.30 -20.52 -19.50
C SER A 242 -24.19 -20.37 -18.26
N ASP A 243 -24.05 -21.19 -17.22
CA ASP A 243 -24.80 -21.04 -15.98
C ASP A 243 -24.54 -19.66 -15.35
N THR A 244 -23.27 -19.29 -15.29
CA THR A 244 -22.86 -18.02 -14.68
C THR A 244 -23.27 -16.83 -15.56
N GLU A 245 -23.12 -16.92 -16.87
CA GLU A 245 -23.50 -15.85 -17.81
C GLU A 245 -25.02 -15.63 -17.82
N LEU A 246 -25.80 -16.69 -17.91
CA LEU A 246 -27.27 -16.63 -17.87
C LEU A 246 -27.78 -16.11 -16.52
N LEU A 247 -27.16 -16.54 -15.41
CA LEU A 247 -27.46 -16.02 -14.09
C LEU A 247 -27.22 -14.50 -14.02
N HIS A 248 -26.07 -14.04 -14.51
CA HIS A 248 -25.74 -12.62 -14.57
C HIS A 248 -26.78 -11.82 -15.37
N GLN A 249 -27.10 -12.30 -16.59
CA GLN A 249 -28.09 -11.65 -17.45
C GLN A 249 -29.47 -11.59 -16.78
N LYS A 250 -29.91 -12.70 -16.15
CA LYS A 250 -31.21 -12.77 -15.44
C LYS A 250 -31.26 -11.84 -14.25
N LEU A 251 -30.20 -11.77 -13.45
CA LEU A 251 -30.10 -10.81 -12.34
C LEU A 251 -30.27 -9.36 -12.82
N LEU A 252 -29.55 -8.98 -13.88
CA LEU A 252 -29.68 -7.63 -14.46
C LEU A 252 -31.08 -7.37 -15.02
N ALA A 253 -31.65 -8.32 -15.74
CA ALA A 253 -33.00 -8.22 -16.30
C ALA A 253 -34.07 -8.07 -15.21
N GLN A 254 -33.86 -8.60 -14.03
CA GLN A 254 -34.74 -8.49 -12.87
C GLN A 254 -34.40 -7.30 -11.93
N GLY A 255 -33.52 -6.38 -12.39
CA GLY A 255 -33.19 -5.15 -11.67
C GLY A 255 -32.19 -5.31 -10.52
N CYS A 256 -31.54 -6.47 -10.41
CA CYS A 256 -30.51 -6.70 -9.41
C CYS A 256 -29.14 -6.18 -9.88
N LYS A 257 -28.27 -5.84 -8.92
CA LYS A 257 -26.88 -5.46 -9.22
C LYS A 257 -26.02 -6.72 -9.36
N SER A 258 -25.40 -6.89 -10.52
CA SER A 258 -24.53 -8.03 -10.80
C SER A 258 -23.28 -7.59 -11.57
N GLN A 259 -22.14 -8.14 -11.18
CA GLN A 259 -20.85 -7.98 -11.84
C GLN A 259 -20.38 -9.36 -12.30
N LEU A 260 -19.82 -9.47 -13.50
CA LEU A 260 -19.32 -10.72 -14.06
C LEU A 260 -17.85 -10.58 -14.43
N VAL A 261 -17.05 -11.55 -14.04
CA VAL A 261 -15.65 -11.73 -14.40
C VAL A 261 -15.49 -13.07 -15.10
N VAL A 262 -15.30 -13.07 -16.42
CA VAL A 262 -14.94 -14.26 -17.18
C VAL A 262 -13.43 -14.29 -17.31
N ALA A 263 -12.78 -15.30 -16.73
CA ALA A 263 -11.34 -15.45 -16.75
C ALA A 263 -10.91 -16.31 -17.96
N PRO A 264 -10.26 -15.74 -19.00
CA PRO A 264 -9.85 -16.48 -20.20
C PRO A 264 -8.90 -17.63 -19.84
N GLU A 265 -9.02 -18.75 -20.52
CA GLU A 265 -8.17 -19.94 -20.34
C GLU A 265 -8.18 -20.51 -18.91
N ARG A 266 -9.17 -20.16 -18.09
CA ARG A 266 -9.38 -20.72 -16.75
C ARG A 266 -10.44 -21.80 -16.78
N TRP A 267 -10.42 -22.62 -15.74
CA TRP A 267 -11.24 -23.81 -15.51
C TRP A 267 -12.15 -23.61 -14.31
N HIS A 268 -12.96 -24.62 -14.01
CA HIS A 268 -13.94 -24.61 -12.94
C HIS A 268 -13.31 -24.29 -11.58
N ALA A 269 -13.90 -23.32 -10.88
CA ALA A 269 -13.50 -22.84 -9.56
C ALA A 269 -12.00 -22.44 -9.46
N TYR A 270 -11.47 -21.80 -10.49
CA TYR A 270 -10.03 -21.46 -10.62
C TYR A 270 -9.46 -20.67 -9.44
N LEU A 271 -10.25 -19.86 -8.76
CA LEU A 271 -9.80 -19.05 -7.61
C LEU A 271 -9.30 -19.89 -6.43
N LEU A 272 -9.76 -21.15 -6.30
CA LEU A 272 -9.30 -22.05 -5.24
C LEU A 272 -7.80 -22.34 -5.33
N TYR A 273 -7.19 -22.21 -6.51
CA TYR A 273 -5.78 -22.52 -6.72
C TYR A 273 -4.85 -21.39 -6.29
N ASN A 274 -5.38 -20.20 -5.98
CA ASN A 274 -4.63 -19.03 -5.50
C ASN A 274 -3.40 -18.70 -6.35
N LEU A 275 -3.54 -18.68 -7.66
CA LEU A 275 -2.45 -18.38 -8.57
C LEU A 275 -2.14 -16.87 -8.55
N LYS A 276 -0.88 -16.52 -8.85
CA LYS A 276 -0.43 -15.13 -8.84
C LYS A 276 -1.20 -14.26 -9.84
N GLU A 277 -1.52 -14.82 -10.98
CA GLU A 277 -2.25 -14.14 -12.06
C GLU A 277 -3.71 -13.83 -11.70
N ASP A 278 -4.27 -14.57 -10.74
CA ASP A 278 -5.68 -14.46 -10.30
C ASP A 278 -5.84 -13.52 -9.09
N GLN A 279 -4.76 -12.89 -8.61
CA GLN A 279 -4.81 -11.95 -7.47
C GLN A 279 -5.68 -10.70 -7.76
N LYS A 280 -5.79 -10.29 -9.02
CA LYS A 280 -6.69 -9.22 -9.45
C LYS A 280 -8.16 -9.51 -9.13
N ASP A 281 -8.55 -10.79 -9.16
CA ASP A 281 -9.93 -11.22 -8.92
C ASP A 281 -10.25 -11.23 -7.42
N PHE A 282 -9.26 -11.56 -6.56
CA PHE A 282 -9.39 -11.31 -5.13
C PHE A 282 -9.48 -9.82 -4.80
N ALA A 283 -8.77 -8.95 -5.54
CA ALA A 283 -8.92 -7.51 -5.40
C ALA A 283 -10.34 -7.04 -5.79
N ALA A 284 -10.94 -7.64 -6.83
CA ALA A 284 -12.32 -7.37 -7.21
C ALA A 284 -13.32 -7.81 -6.13
N ILE A 285 -13.10 -8.98 -5.47
CA ILE A 285 -13.88 -9.41 -4.30
C ILE A 285 -13.77 -8.36 -3.18
N ASN A 286 -12.57 -7.90 -2.87
CA ASN A 286 -12.34 -6.90 -1.83
C ASN A 286 -13.03 -5.57 -2.13
N HIS A 287 -13.00 -5.14 -3.38
CA HIS A 287 -13.71 -3.94 -3.82
C HIS A 287 -15.23 -4.10 -3.67
N PHE A 288 -15.78 -5.23 -4.12
CA PHE A 288 -17.19 -5.56 -3.99
C PHE A 288 -17.64 -5.54 -2.52
N LEU A 289 -16.91 -6.22 -1.64
CA LEU A 289 -17.19 -6.21 -0.20
C LEU A 289 -17.18 -4.79 0.39
N SER A 290 -16.24 -3.95 -0.02
CA SER A 290 -16.16 -2.56 0.43
C SER A 290 -17.26 -1.67 -0.12
N GLN A 291 -17.80 -2.00 -1.28
CA GLN A 291 -18.87 -1.24 -1.94
C GLN A 291 -20.26 -1.55 -1.39
N TYR A 292 -20.54 -2.81 -1.08
CA TYR A 292 -21.90 -3.26 -0.77
C TYR A 292 -22.14 -3.64 0.68
N LEU A 293 -21.10 -3.96 1.46
CA LEU A 293 -21.24 -4.26 2.87
C LEU A 293 -20.90 -3.02 3.72
N CYS A 294 -21.67 -2.79 4.78
CA CYS A 294 -21.44 -1.70 5.75
C CYS A 294 -20.32 -2.06 6.73
N LEU A 295 -19.12 -2.34 6.22
CA LEU A 295 -18.02 -2.86 7.02
C LEU A 295 -17.26 -1.75 7.75
N GLU A 296 -17.08 -1.90 9.06
CA GLU A 296 -16.09 -1.11 9.79
C GLU A 296 -14.70 -1.74 9.64
N TYR A 297 -13.71 -0.91 9.27
CA TYR A 297 -12.32 -1.36 9.22
C TYR A 297 -11.72 -1.41 10.62
N LYS A 298 -11.03 -2.51 10.95
CA LYS A 298 -10.20 -2.58 12.15
C LYS A 298 -8.95 -1.77 11.94
N LEU A 299 -8.80 -0.68 12.69
CA LEU A 299 -7.67 0.23 12.56
C LEU A 299 -6.36 -0.47 12.94
N ARG A 300 -5.37 -0.41 12.06
CA ARG A 300 -4.05 -0.99 12.31
C ARG A 300 -3.24 -0.15 13.29
N TRP A 301 -2.51 -0.84 14.17
CA TRP A 301 -1.50 -0.26 15.03
C TRP A 301 -0.13 -0.78 14.61
N MET A 302 0.76 0.12 14.26
CA MET A 302 2.10 -0.24 13.76
C MET A 302 3.17 0.42 14.63
N ARG A 303 4.27 -0.29 14.87
CA ARG A 303 5.45 0.30 15.51
C ARG A 303 6.09 1.30 14.54
N LEU A 304 6.73 2.34 15.07
CA LEU A 304 7.57 3.20 14.23
C LEU A 304 8.73 2.39 13.67
N ASP A 305 9.08 2.64 12.40
CA ASP A 305 10.32 2.11 11.83
C ASP A 305 11.55 2.68 12.56
N ASN A 306 12.71 2.10 12.28
CA ASN A 306 13.93 2.47 12.99
C ASN A 306 14.25 3.97 12.87
N ALA A 307 14.17 4.55 11.67
CA ALA A 307 14.44 5.96 11.43
C ALA A 307 13.38 6.89 12.03
N ALA A 308 12.10 6.48 11.98
CA ALA A 308 10.97 7.28 12.43
C ALA A 308 11.02 7.64 13.92
N LYS A 309 11.65 6.82 14.75
CA LYS A 309 11.69 6.99 16.22
C LYS A 309 12.38 8.28 16.68
N ILE A 310 13.29 8.81 15.87
CA ILE A 310 14.03 10.03 16.23
C ILE A 310 13.15 11.28 16.18
N TYR A 311 12.22 11.37 15.24
CA TYR A 311 11.46 12.59 14.98
C TYR A 311 10.55 13.01 16.15
N PRO A 312 9.78 12.12 16.81
CA PRO A 312 9.02 12.50 18.01
C PRO A 312 9.91 12.82 19.21
N ALA A 313 11.06 12.14 19.35
CA ALA A 313 11.97 12.27 20.48
C ALA A 313 12.82 13.55 20.42
N ALA A 314 13.33 13.90 19.22
CA ALA A 314 14.21 15.04 19.02
C ALA A 314 13.47 16.37 18.77
N ARG A 315 12.15 16.38 18.87
CA ARG A 315 11.32 17.54 18.57
C ARG A 315 11.67 18.76 19.43
N ARG A 316 11.89 19.92 18.79
CA ARG A 316 12.20 21.21 19.42
C ARG A 316 11.25 22.30 18.96
N GLN A 317 11.29 23.48 19.64
CA GLN A 317 10.52 24.66 19.22
C GLN A 317 10.87 25.12 17.81
N ASN A 318 12.13 25.04 17.40
CA ASN A 318 12.65 25.53 16.14
C ASN A 318 12.84 24.44 15.05
N TRP A 319 12.29 23.23 15.24
CA TRP A 319 12.41 22.13 14.28
C TRP A 319 11.04 21.52 13.97
N SER A 320 10.63 21.64 12.71
CA SER A 320 9.32 21.15 12.28
C SER A 320 9.30 19.63 12.04
N SER A 321 10.43 19.03 11.64
CA SER A 321 10.53 17.64 11.16
C SER A 321 9.50 17.32 10.07
N LEU A 322 9.12 18.34 9.30
CA LEU A 322 8.20 18.26 8.18
C LEU A 322 8.97 18.34 6.88
N PHE A 323 8.40 17.78 5.85
CA PHE A 323 8.74 18.09 4.46
C PHE A 323 7.46 18.23 3.64
N ARG A 324 7.57 18.95 2.54
CA ARG A 324 6.45 19.22 1.65
C ARG A 324 6.76 18.74 0.25
N LEU A 325 5.77 18.09 -0.35
CA LEU A 325 5.70 17.75 -1.77
C LEU A 325 4.50 18.46 -2.35
N SER A 326 4.60 19.05 -3.54
CA SER A 326 3.45 19.63 -4.19
C SER A 326 3.45 19.40 -5.69
N MET A 327 2.25 19.30 -6.25
CA MET A 327 1.98 19.29 -7.68
C MET A 327 1.14 20.52 -8.03
N THR A 328 1.60 21.29 -9.01
CA THR A 328 0.86 22.38 -9.62
C THR A 328 0.21 21.86 -10.89
N LEU A 329 -1.09 22.02 -11.01
CA LEU A 329 -1.91 21.55 -12.10
C LEU A 329 -2.12 22.65 -13.16
N GLN A 330 -2.68 22.28 -14.30
CA GLN A 330 -3.05 23.24 -15.36
C GLN A 330 -4.21 24.14 -14.92
N GLU A 331 -5.16 23.59 -14.18
CA GLU A 331 -6.38 24.27 -13.73
C GLU A 331 -6.47 24.34 -12.21
N ASP A 332 -7.32 25.24 -11.72
CA ASP A 332 -7.61 25.39 -10.31
C ASP A 332 -8.17 24.10 -9.69
N VAL A 333 -7.77 23.85 -8.46
CA VAL A 333 -8.13 22.67 -7.70
C VAL A 333 -9.57 22.80 -7.19
N ASP A 334 -10.40 21.82 -7.55
CA ASP A 334 -11.70 21.61 -6.92
C ASP A 334 -11.50 20.92 -5.56
N VAL A 335 -11.77 21.64 -4.48
CA VAL A 335 -11.50 21.18 -3.11
C VAL A 335 -12.44 20.03 -2.72
N GLU A 336 -13.68 20.01 -3.19
CA GLU A 336 -14.64 18.94 -2.89
C GLU A 336 -14.23 17.63 -3.57
N VAL A 337 -13.83 17.71 -4.85
CA VAL A 337 -13.29 16.57 -5.59
C VAL A 337 -11.98 16.09 -4.95
N LEU A 338 -11.11 17.01 -4.50
CA LEU A 338 -9.86 16.64 -3.83
C LEU A 338 -10.13 15.95 -2.49
N GLN A 339 -11.11 16.40 -1.72
CA GLN A 339 -11.53 15.72 -0.48
C GLN A 339 -12.04 14.31 -0.76
N SER A 340 -12.90 14.17 -1.76
CA SER A 340 -13.40 12.84 -2.18
C SER A 340 -12.27 11.91 -2.63
N ALA A 341 -11.31 12.43 -3.40
CA ALA A 341 -10.13 11.67 -3.82
C ALA A 341 -9.24 11.26 -2.62
N LEU A 342 -9.09 12.16 -1.64
CA LEU A 342 -8.33 11.86 -0.41
C LEU A 342 -9.01 10.77 0.42
N ASP A 343 -10.33 10.78 0.55
CA ASP A 343 -11.11 9.76 1.27
C ASP A 343 -10.93 8.36 0.66
N VAL A 344 -10.78 8.29 -0.66
CA VAL A 344 -10.47 7.04 -1.37
C VAL A 344 -9.00 6.64 -1.16
N THR A 345 -8.08 7.59 -1.37
CA THR A 345 -6.64 7.32 -1.37
C THR A 345 -6.13 6.85 0.00
N VAL A 346 -6.62 7.40 1.11
CA VAL A 346 -6.14 7.02 2.46
C VAL A 346 -6.38 5.55 2.79
N ARG A 347 -7.38 4.92 2.17
CA ARG A 347 -7.66 3.48 2.38
C ARG A 347 -6.55 2.61 1.79
N ARG A 348 -5.96 3.04 0.67
CA ARG A 348 -4.84 2.36 0.00
C ARG A 348 -3.50 2.50 0.76
N PHE A 349 -3.39 3.47 1.69
CA PHE A 349 -2.15 3.80 2.36
C PHE A 349 -2.25 3.73 3.90
N PRO A 350 -2.50 2.55 4.51
CA PRO A 350 -2.76 2.44 5.95
C PRO A 350 -1.57 2.81 6.84
N SER A 351 -0.33 2.66 6.37
CA SER A 351 0.88 3.07 7.11
C SER A 351 1.12 4.59 7.02
N PHE A 352 0.61 5.23 5.99
CA PHE A 352 0.76 6.66 5.74
C PHE A 352 -0.41 7.45 6.36
N ALA A 353 -1.64 7.02 6.08
CA ALA A 353 -2.85 7.63 6.64
C ALA A 353 -3.00 7.30 8.13
N ALA A 354 -2.13 7.91 8.94
CA ALA A 354 -1.96 7.53 10.33
C ALA A 354 -1.71 8.73 11.25
N ARG A 355 -1.93 8.52 12.53
CA ARG A 355 -1.66 9.45 13.62
C ARG A 355 -0.65 8.87 14.60
N LEU A 356 0.11 9.74 15.25
CA LEU A 356 1.09 9.32 16.24
C LEU A 356 0.43 9.11 17.60
N ARG A 357 0.66 7.95 18.21
CA ARG A 357 0.22 7.59 19.56
C ARG A 357 1.39 7.35 20.48
N ARG A 358 1.22 7.73 21.74
CA ARG A 358 2.21 7.52 22.79
C ARG A 358 1.87 6.25 23.58
N GLY A 359 2.79 5.28 23.59
CA GLY A 359 2.73 4.13 24.48
C GLY A 359 3.60 4.33 25.72
N VAL A 360 3.73 3.29 26.56
CA VAL A 360 4.56 3.31 27.77
C VAL A 360 6.05 3.35 27.43
N PHE A 361 6.46 2.51 26.47
CA PHE A 361 7.88 2.35 26.11
C PHE A 361 8.23 2.92 24.73
N TRP A 362 7.27 3.00 23.81
CA TRP A 362 7.47 3.42 22.42
C TRP A 362 6.31 4.24 21.90
N TYR A 363 6.57 5.02 20.84
CA TYR A 363 5.53 5.59 20.01
C TYR A 363 5.03 4.54 19.01
N TYR A 364 3.76 4.69 18.61
CA TYR A 364 3.09 3.89 17.62
C TYR A 364 2.40 4.82 16.61
N ILE A 365 2.22 4.35 15.39
CA ILE A 365 1.30 4.95 14.44
C ILE A 365 0.00 4.15 14.43
N GLN A 366 -1.11 4.84 14.47
CA GLN A 366 -2.44 4.27 14.38
C GLN A 366 -3.09 4.76 13.11
N GLN A 367 -3.57 3.84 12.26
CA GLN A 367 -4.32 4.14 11.05
C GLN A 367 -5.51 5.05 11.36
N LEU A 368 -5.82 5.98 10.46
CA LEU A 368 -6.98 6.86 10.55
C LEU A 368 -8.24 6.13 10.08
N LYS A 369 -9.38 6.41 10.73
CA LYS A 369 -10.70 5.92 10.31
C LYS A 369 -11.23 6.71 9.11
N LYS A 370 -10.91 8.02 9.05
CA LYS A 370 -11.32 8.95 7.99
C LYS A 370 -10.12 9.76 7.53
N ALA A 371 -10.14 10.23 6.29
CA ALA A 371 -9.17 11.20 5.81
C ALA A 371 -9.23 12.50 6.63
N PRO A 372 -8.12 13.24 6.75
CA PRO A 372 -8.16 14.60 7.26
C PRO A 372 -8.87 15.52 6.26
N ASP A 373 -9.42 16.62 6.76
CA ASP A 373 -9.98 17.65 5.89
C ASP A 373 -8.88 18.33 5.07
N VAL A 374 -9.14 18.58 3.78
CA VAL A 374 -8.28 19.39 2.93
C VAL A 374 -8.26 20.82 3.45
N GLN A 375 -7.07 21.38 3.63
CA GLN A 375 -6.88 22.73 4.19
C GLN A 375 -6.59 23.74 3.08
N ALA A 376 -7.05 24.98 3.27
CA ALA A 376 -6.58 26.10 2.46
C ALA A 376 -5.16 26.50 2.92
N GLU A 377 -4.32 26.99 2.00
CA GLU A 377 -3.01 27.55 2.36
C GLU A 377 -3.19 28.94 2.95
N TYR A 378 -2.85 29.10 4.20
CA TYR A 378 -2.99 30.37 4.96
C TYR A 378 -1.69 30.89 5.51
N SER A 379 -0.56 30.18 5.27
CA SER A 379 0.75 30.52 5.82
C SER A 379 1.85 30.01 4.89
N TYR A 380 3.11 30.29 5.24
CA TYR A 380 4.28 29.80 4.53
C TYR A 380 4.41 28.26 4.63
N PRO A 381 5.11 27.61 3.68
CA PRO A 381 5.26 26.16 3.63
C PRO A 381 5.96 25.58 4.87
N VAL A 382 5.64 24.33 5.19
CA VAL A 382 6.21 23.52 6.29
C VAL A 382 6.11 24.16 7.66
N THR A 383 5.08 25.00 7.87
CA THR A 383 4.73 25.53 9.19
C THR A 383 4.54 24.38 10.17
N LYS A 384 5.13 24.54 11.36
CA LYS A 384 5.18 23.51 12.38
C LYS A 384 3.79 22.99 12.75
N MET A 385 3.61 21.67 12.70
CA MET A 385 2.44 21.01 13.27
C MET A 385 2.51 20.95 14.80
N SER A 386 1.44 21.31 15.48
CA SER A 386 1.31 21.16 16.92
C SER A 386 1.32 19.68 17.35
N ARG A 387 1.44 19.41 18.66
CA ARG A 387 1.35 18.03 19.17
C ARG A 387 -0.05 17.45 18.96
N ASP A 388 -1.07 18.28 19.05
CA ASP A 388 -2.45 17.84 18.95
C ASP A 388 -2.84 17.58 17.49
N GLU A 389 -2.31 18.35 16.54
CA GLU A 389 -2.45 18.05 15.12
C GLU A 389 -1.82 16.69 14.78
N ILE A 390 -0.57 16.43 15.19
CA ILE A 390 0.11 15.15 14.94
C ILE A 390 -0.60 13.97 15.62
N ARG A 391 -1.26 14.20 16.76
CA ARG A 391 -2.08 13.19 17.44
C ARG A 391 -3.40 12.93 16.72
N LYS A 392 -3.92 13.90 15.95
CA LYS A 392 -5.09 13.73 15.11
C LYS A 392 -4.72 13.13 13.76
N CYS A 393 -3.73 13.71 13.09
CA CYS A 393 -3.21 13.25 11.80
C CYS A 393 -1.75 13.72 11.66
N ALA A 394 -0.84 12.86 11.21
CA ALA A 394 0.58 13.21 11.08
C ALA A 394 0.97 13.69 9.66
N PHE A 395 -0.01 14.03 8.84
CA PHE A 395 0.16 14.73 7.56
C PHE A 395 -1.03 15.68 7.33
N ARG A 396 -0.90 16.59 6.38
CA ARG A 396 -1.99 17.45 5.92
C ARG A 396 -1.93 17.64 4.41
N VAL A 397 -3.10 17.76 3.78
CA VAL A 397 -3.27 18.08 2.37
C VAL A 397 -3.76 19.52 2.28
N ILE A 398 -3.10 20.32 1.44
CA ILE A 398 -3.34 21.74 1.32
C ILE A 398 -3.64 22.06 -0.15
N ALA A 399 -4.68 22.80 -0.40
CA ALA A 399 -5.04 23.32 -1.72
C ALA A 399 -4.83 24.83 -1.79
N TYR A 400 -4.22 25.29 -2.88
CA TYR A 400 -4.09 26.73 -3.18
C TYR A 400 -4.10 26.95 -4.68
N LYS A 401 -5.12 27.66 -5.19
CA LYS A 401 -5.32 27.84 -6.63
C LYS A 401 -5.19 26.49 -7.34
N ASN A 402 -4.28 26.35 -8.25
CA ASN A 402 -4.03 25.12 -9.03
C ASN A 402 -3.01 24.16 -8.38
N ARG A 403 -2.61 24.37 -7.10
CA ARG A 403 -1.60 23.56 -6.42
C ARG A 403 -2.20 22.67 -5.35
N ILE A 404 -1.87 21.37 -5.40
CA ILE A 404 -2.09 20.38 -4.35
C ILE A 404 -0.76 20.16 -3.63
N ALA A 405 -0.73 20.41 -2.33
CA ALA A 405 0.45 20.21 -1.50
C ALA A 405 0.18 19.21 -0.38
N LEU A 406 1.20 18.44 -0.06
CA LEU A 406 1.21 17.42 0.97
C LEU A 406 2.36 17.73 1.94
N GLU A 407 2.03 18.02 3.18
CA GLU A 407 3.00 18.20 4.25
C GLU A 407 2.96 17.03 5.22
N ILE A 408 4.13 16.46 5.49
CA ILE A 408 4.25 15.18 6.18
C ILE A 408 5.17 15.31 7.37
N PHE A 409 4.71 14.87 8.53
CA PHE A 409 5.59 14.65 9.67
C PHE A 409 6.43 13.40 9.41
N HIS A 410 7.75 13.55 9.37
CA HIS A 410 8.70 12.56 8.85
C HIS A 410 8.68 11.20 9.57
N CYS A 411 7.89 11.06 10.65
CA CYS A 411 7.67 9.77 11.31
C CYS A 411 6.84 8.77 10.49
N LEU A 412 6.11 9.22 9.47
CA LEU A 412 5.27 8.35 8.64
C LEU A 412 6.06 7.70 7.51
N THR A 413 6.86 8.50 6.79
CA THR A 413 7.49 8.09 5.55
C THR A 413 8.67 8.99 5.19
N ASP A 414 9.48 8.57 4.22
CA ASP A 414 10.50 9.37 3.55
C ASP A 414 9.94 10.07 2.28
N GLY A 415 10.80 10.82 1.60
CA GLY A 415 10.43 11.55 0.38
C GLY A 415 9.89 10.64 -0.73
N THR A 416 10.40 9.39 -0.85
CA THR A 416 9.93 8.43 -1.85
C THR A 416 8.51 7.97 -1.58
N GLY A 417 8.21 7.54 -0.34
CA GLY A 417 6.86 7.13 0.02
C GLY A 417 5.85 8.28 -0.01
N GLY A 418 6.28 9.50 0.40
CA GLY A 418 5.45 10.70 0.28
C GLY A 418 5.11 11.05 -1.17
N LEU A 419 6.08 10.90 -2.09
CA LEU A 419 5.86 11.14 -3.52
C LEU A 419 4.91 10.11 -4.14
N ILE A 420 5.00 8.84 -3.75
CA ILE A 420 4.07 7.79 -4.18
C ILE A 420 2.64 8.12 -3.73
N PHE A 421 2.47 8.56 -2.47
CA PHE A 421 1.16 9.00 -1.98
C PHE A 421 0.61 10.19 -2.77
N LEU A 422 1.42 11.25 -2.99
CA LEU A 422 0.98 12.43 -3.73
C LEU A 422 0.59 12.09 -5.17
N LYS A 423 1.38 11.27 -5.87
CA LYS A 423 1.04 10.81 -7.23
C LYS A 423 -0.29 10.07 -7.27
N SER A 424 -0.51 9.16 -6.32
CA SER A 424 -1.75 8.37 -6.26
C SER A 424 -2.96 9.24 -5.92
N LEU A 425 -2.80 10.22 -5.02
CA LEU A 425 -3.84 11.18 -4.68
C LEU A 425 -4.22 12.05 -5.89
N VAL A 426 -3.22 12.57 -6.61
CA VAL A 426 -3.48 13.41 -7.79
C VAL A 426 -4.09 12.58 -8.92
N ALA A 427 -3.64 11.34 -9.14
CA ALA A 427 -4.25 10.45 -10.13
C ALA A 427 -5.73 10.19 -9.81
N GLU A 428 -6.07 9.91 -8.54
CA GLU A 428 -7.46 9.73 -8.11
C GLU A 428 -8.28 11.02 -8.25
N TYR A 429 -7.70 12.18 -7.92
CA TYR A 429 -8.33 13.48 -8.11
C TYR A 429 -8.67 13.74 -9.58
N LEU A 430 -7.70 13.56 -10.49
CA LEU A 430 -7.88 13.76 -11.92
C LEU A 430 -8.91 12.77 -12.49
N GLN A 431 -8.87 11.52 -12.02
CA GLN A 431 -9.85 10.50 -12.41
C GLN A 431 -11.28 10.90 -12.03
N GLN A 432 -11.48 11.46 -10.83
CA GLN A 432 -12.81 11.90 -10.38
C GLN A 432 -13.25 13.18 -11.11
N LYS A 433 -12.35 14.15 -11.30
CA LYS A 433 -12.65 15.43 -11.95
C LYS A 433 -12.97 15.25 -13.44
N TYR A 434 -12.16 14.49 -14.17
CA TYR A 434 -12.25 14.40 -15.63
C TYR A 434 -12.86 13.08 -16.13
N LYS A 435 -13.24 12.15 -15.22
CA LYS A 435 -13.73 10.80 -15.55
C LYS A 435 -12.77 9.99 -16.43
N ALA A 436 -11.47 10.32 -16.36
CA ALA A 436 -10.40 9.65 -17.09
C ALA A 436 -9.83 8.48 -16.25
N SER A 437 -9.18 7.52 -16.91
CA SER A 437 -8.48 6.41 -16.24
C SER A 437 -6.99 6.60 -16.37
N PHE A 438 -6.26 6.43 -15.25
CA PHE A 438 -4.81 6.54 -15.21
C PHE A 438 -4.20 5.20 -14.81
N PRO A 439 -3.16 4.72 -15.53
CA PRO A 439 -2.53 3.44 -15.21
C PRO A 439 -1.77 3.49 -13.88
N ALA A 440 -1.77 2.35 -13.17
CA ALA A 440 -1.01 2.17 -11.92
C ALA A 440 0.47 1.87 -12.24
N GLU A 441 1.20 2.90 -12.65
CA GLU A 441 2.62 2.82 -13.02
C GLU A 441 3.41 4.03 -12.51
N TYR A 442 4.74 3.98 -12.60
CA TYR A 442 5.66 5.02 -12.12
C TYR A 442 5.42 5.46 -10.67
N GLY A 443 4.89 4.56 -9.83
CA GLY A 443 4.60 4.82 -8.42
C GLY A 443 3.21 5.42 -8.16
N VAL A 444 2.34 5.45 -9.13
CA VAL A 444 0.88 5.58 -8.91
C VAL A 444 0.37 4.22 -8.49
N LEU A 445 -0.28 4.13 -7.34
CA LEU A 445 -0.90 2.89 -6.84
C LEU A 445 -2.40 2.92 -7.12
N GLY A 446 -2.90 1.82 -7.64
CA GLY A 446 -4.32 1.68 -7.98
C GLY A 446 -5.20 1.67 -6.73
N ARG A 447 -6.33 2.39 -6.77
CA ARG A 447 -7.28 2.48 -5.64
C ARG A 447 -7.91 1.13 -5.25
N LEU A 448 -7.92 0.17 -6.18
CA LEU A 448 -8.49 -1.18 -5.99
C LEU A 448 -7.46 -2.18 -5.47
N GLU A 449 -6.17 -1.83 -5.50
CA GLU A 449 -5.12 -2.70 -5.00
C GLU A 449 -5.10 -2.68 -3.47
N GLU A 450 -5.11 -3.86 -2.86
CA GLU A 450 -4.95 -3.97 -1.40
C GLU A 450 -3.50 -3.70 -1.01
N PRO A 451 -3.27 -2.95 0.09
CA PRO A 451 -1.93 -2.68 0.57
C PRO A 451 -1.24 -3.97 1.01
N SER A 452 -0.05 -4.23 0.48
CA SER A 452 0.73 -5.41 0.84
C SER A 452 1.46 -5.22 2.18
N GLU A 453 1.75 -6.32 2.87
CA GLU A 453 2.56 -6.28 4.11
C GLU A 453 3.98 -5.74 3.86
N GLU A 454 4.55 -6.00 2.67
CA GLU A 454 5.86 -5.47 2.26
C GLU A 454 5.87 -3.94 2.19
N GLU A 455 4.75 -3.30 1.81
CA GLU A 455 4.63 -1.83 1.79
C GLU A 455 4.64 -1.23 3.19
N MET A 456 4.27 -2.00 4.20
CA MET A 456 4.13 -1.55 5.60
C MET A 456 5.28 -2.02 6.50
N GLU A 457 6.20 -2.85 6.01
CA GLU A 457 7.29 -3.42 6.82
C GLU A 457 8.33 -2.36 7.27
N ASP A 458 8.98 -2.60 8.40
CA ASP A 458 10.21 -1.92 8.79
C ASP A 458 11.40 -2.62 8.14
N SER A 459 11.78 -2.20 6.93
CA SER A 459 12.85 -2.81 6.14
C SER A 459 14.24 -2.66 6.79
N PHE A 460 14.44 -1.74 7.75
CA PHE A 460 15.67 -1.68 8.53
C PHE A 460 15.90 -2.97 9.33
N GLN A 461 14.84 -3.56 9.90
CA GLN A 461 14.95 -4.82 10.63
C GLN A 461 15.35 -5.99 9.72
N LYS A 462 14.86 -5.99 8.49
CA LYS A 462 15.10 -7.04 7.49
C LYS A 462 16.55 -7.05 6.97
N TYR A 463 17.14 -5.86 6.76
CA TYR A 463 18.45 -5.70 6.13
C TYR A 463 19.58 -5.34 7.10
N ALA A 464 19.34 -5.45 8.42
CA ALA A 464 20.39 -5.29 9.42
C ALA A 464 21.41 -6.42 9.33
N GLY A 465 22.67 -6.07 9.07
CA GLY A 465 23.79 -7.03 9.09
C GLY A 465 24.22 -7.41 10.52
N ASN A 466 25.21 -8.28 10.62
CA ASN A 466 25.73 -8.76 11.91
C ASN A 466 26.84 -7.86 12.48
N LEU A 467 27.54 -7.10 11.64
CA LEU A 467 28.66 -6.24 12.01
C LEU A 467 28.18 -4.81 12.26
N LYS A 468 28.74 -4.15 13.27
CA LYS A 468 28.45 -2.77 13.62
C LYS A 468 29.54 -1.82 13.09
N ALA A 469 29.13 -0.64 12.61
CA ALA A 469 30.05 0.41 12.18
C ALA A 469 30.31 1.42 13.31
N SER A 470 31.52 2.00 13.34
CA SER A 470 31.81 3.16 14.21
C SER A 470 31.09 4.41 13.71
N ARG A 471 30.67 5.28 14.62
CA ARG A 471 29.99 6.56 14.32
C ARG A 471 30.85 7.79 14.63
N LYS A 472 32.17 7.64 14.77
CA LYS A 472 33.03 8.80 15.01
C LYS A 472 33.17 9.62 13.72
N GLU A 473 32.50 10.74 13.67
CA GLU A 473 32.61 11.75 12.61
C GLU A 473 32.94 13.12 13.24
N ASN A 474 33.77 13.93 12.58
CA ASN A 474 34.08 15.27 13.01
C ASN A 474 32.86 16.20 12.82
N ASN A 475 32.78 17.27 13.60
CA ASN A 475 31.74 18.28 13.41
C ASN A 475 31.96 19.07 12.14
N ALA A 476 30.86 19.49 11.50
CA ALA A 476 30.88 20.40 10.37
C ALA A 476 30.89 21.86 10.83
N TRP A 477 31.33 22.73 9.95
CA TRP A 477 31.14 24.15 10.12
C TRP A 477 29.65 24.51 10.17
N ASN A 478 29.28 25.44 11.01
CA ASN A 478 27.90 25.90 11.13
C ASN A 478 27.85 27.41 10.85
N TYR A 479 27.10 27.77 9.82
CA TYR A 479 26.79 29.18 9.53
C TYR A 479 25.89 29.72 10.64
N SER A 480 26.37 30.72 11.36
CA SER A 480 25.62 31.36 12.43
C SER A 480 25.08 32.69 11.91
N ALA A 481 23.77 32.78 11.82
CA ALA A 481 23.07 34.01 11.45
C ALA A 481 21.88 34.23 12.39
N VAL A 482 21.37 35.46 12.45
CA VAL A 482 20.23 35.81 13.30
C VAL A 482 18.96 35.23 12.70
N PRO A 483 18.20 34.38 13.43
CA PRO A 483 16.91 33.89 12.97
C PRO A 483 15.95 35.06 12.69
N ASP A 484 15.04 34.87 11.75
CA ASP A 484 13.98 35.83 11.50
C ASP A 484 13.12 36.00 12.77
N PRO A 485 13.00 37.21 13.31
CA PRO A 485 12.25 37.45 14.55
C PRO A 485 10.78 37.10 14.45
N SER A 486 10.17 37.17 13.24
CA SER A 486 8.79 36.78 13.00
C SER A 486 8.58 35.25 13.00
N GLY A 487 9.67 34.48 12.94
CA GLY A 487 9.63 33.02 12.75
C GLY A 487 9.24 32.58 11.35
N PHE A 488 9.30 33.53 10.38
CA PHE A 488 8.98 33.25 8.98
C PHE A 488 10.04 32.35 8.33
N PHE A 489 9.60 31.44 7.45
CA PHE A 489 10.50 30.64 6.62
C PHE A 489 10.51 31.18 5.20
N HIS A 490 11.69 31.63 4.79
CA HIS A 490 11.91 32.13 3.44
C HIS A 490 12.22 30.99 2.48
N LEU A 491 11.56 30.98 1.33
CA LEU A 491 11.75 29.99 0.28
C LEU A 491 12.36 30.68 -0.96
N THR A 492 13.42 30.07 -1.50
CA THR A 492 14.02 30.47 -2.77
C THR A 492 14.13 29.26 -3.68
N CYS A 493 13.52 29.30 -4.85
CA CYS A 493 13.53 28.22 -5.84
C CYS A 493 14.41 28.65 -7.04
N PHE A 494 15.38 27.80 -7.39
CA PHE A 494 16.13 27.90 -8.63
C PHE A 494 15.57 26.91 -9.63
N ARG A 495 15.10 27.38 -10.78
CA ARG A 495 14.67 26.58 -11.91
C ARG A 495 15.80 26.49 -12.91
N LEU A 496 16.29 25.25 -13.14
CA LEU A 496 17.44 24.97 -13.98
C LEU A 496 17.05 24.05 -15.12
N CYS A 497 17.66 24.23 -16.30
CA CYS A 497 17.45 23.29 -17.41
C CYS A 497 18.10 21.95 -17.11
N ALA A 498 17.31 20.86 -17.18
CA ALA A 498 17.77 19.50 -16.87
C ALA A 498 18.82 19.00 -17.86
N ASP A 499 18.66 19.29 -19.15
CA ASP A 499 19.59 18.87 -20.20
C ASP A 499 20.94 19.58 -20.06
N THR A 500 20.95 20.89 -19.79
CA THR A 500 22.20 21.64 -19.53
C THR A 500 22.95 21.04 -18.34
N LEU A 501 22.25 20.74 -17.24
CA LEU A 501 22.87 20.13 -16.07
C LEU A 501 23.39 18.72 -16.36
N HIS A 502 22.64 17.94 -17.13
CA HIS A 502 23.05 16.60 -17.53
C HIS A 502 24.32 16.63 -18.39
N GLN A 503 24.37 17.52 -19.37
CA GLN A 503 25.54 17.72 -20.22
C GLN A 503 26.77 18.12 -19.39
N LYS A 504 26.64 19.13 -18.54
CA LYS A 504 27.73 19.64 -17.67
C LYS A 504 28.24 18.56 -16.71
N ALA A 505 27.33 17.78 -16.11
CA ALA A 505 27.72 16.66 -15.25
C ALA A 505 28.43 15.57 -16.03
N LYS A 506 27.97 15.25 -17.25
CA LYS A 506 28.59 14.27 -18.15
C LYS A 506 30.00 14.70 -18.58
N GLU A 507 30.25 15.96 -18.86
CA GLU A 507 31.57 16.53 -19.20
C GLU A 507 32.60 16.27 -18.09
N LEU A 508 32.17 16.24 -16.83
CA LEU A 508 33.02 15.94 -15.67
C LEU A 508 32.96 14.44 -15.25
N GLY A 509 32.19 13.61 -15.93
CA GLY A 509 32.03 12.19 -15.60
C GLY A 509 31.31 11.94 -14.26
N VAL A 510 30.45 12.85 -13.81
CA VAL A 510 29.75 12.76 -12.53
C VAL A 510 28.22 12.71 -12.71
N SER A 511 27.50 12.33 -11.66
CA SER A 511 26.04 12.40 -11.67
C SER A 511 25.53 13.84 -11.49
N VAL A 512 24.32 14.14 -11.99
CA VAL A 512 23.66 15.44 -11.75
C VAL A 512 23.54 15.72 -10.25
N ASN A 513 23.29 14.69 -9.43
CA ASN A 513 23.23 14.86 -7.97
C ASN A 513 24.58 15.29 -7.38
N THR A 514 25.67 14.70 -7.83
CA THR A 514 27.03 15.07 -7.44
C THR A 514 27.36 16.49 -7.89
N TYR A 515 26.97 16.83 -9.12
CA TYR A 515 27.18 18.18 -9.67
C TYR A 515 26.48 19.25 -8.83
N LEU A 516 25.20 19.08 -8.51
CA LEU A 516 24.43 20.01 -7.67
C LEU A 516 24.97 20.09 -6.23
N ALA A 517 25.40 18.94 -5.68
CA ALA A 517 26.05 18.91 -4.37
C ALA A 517 27.39 19.66 -4.37
N ALA A 518 28.15 19.56 -5.46
CA ALA A 518 29.39 20.33 -5.63
C ALA A 518 29.16 21.83 -5.74
N CYS A 519 28.12 22.24 -6.49
CA CYS A 519 27.70 23.67 -6.52
C CYS A 519 27.39 24.18 -5.10
N LEU A 520 26.68 23.38 -4.31
CA LEU A 520 26.29 23.72 -2.95
C LEU A 520 27.51 23.79 -2.00
N MET A 521 28.43 22.81 -2.09
CA MET A 521 29.64 22.78 -1.27
C MET A 521 30.57 23.96 -1.62
N MET A 522 30.67 24.32 -2.89
CA MET A 522 31.42 25.49 -3.35
C MET A 522 30.78 26.79 -2.85
N ALA A 523 29.46 26.90 -2.90
CA ALA A 523 28.75 28.06 -2.33
C ALA A 523 28.99 28.20 -0.82
N LEU A 524 28.98 27.08 -0.08
CA LEU A 524 29.33 27.07 1.34
C LEU A 524 30.78 27.47 1.61
N GLN A 525 31.74 27.04 0.77
CA GLN A 525 33.15 27.43 0.87
C GLN A 525 33.33 28.95 0.65
N ASN A 526 32.64 29.50 -0.34
CA ASN A 526 32.69 30.93 -0.63
C ASN A 526 32.05 31.74 0.51
N LEU A 527 30.88 31.31 1.00
CA LEU A 527 30.23 31.92 2.16
C LEU A 527 31.12 31.86 3.40
N GLN A 528 31.76 30.71 3.67
CA GLN A 528 32.68 30.58 4.79
C GLN A 528 33.90 31.53 4.64
N ALA A 529 34.42 31.67 3.44
CA ALA A 529 35.55 32.56 3.18
C ALA A 529 35.20 34.02 3.40
N GLU A 530 33.97 34.45 3.13
CA GLU A 530 33.44 35.79 3.40
C GLU A 530 33.30 36.03 4.91
N VAL A 531 32.70 35.06 5.64
CA VAL A 531 32.40 35.19 7.08
C VAL A 531 33.66 34.99 7.96
N GLU A 532 34.57 34.07 7.56
CA GLU A 532 35.83 33.77 8.27
C GLU A 532 37.04 33.93 7.34
N PRO A 533 37.58 35.14 7.27
CA PRO A 533 38.76 35.42 6.44
C PRO A 533 40.01 34.62 6.84
N ASN A 534 40.16 34.29 8.14
CA ASN A 534 41.29 33.52 8.62
C ASN A 534 41.16 32.04 8.27
N ILE A 535 41.94 31.60 7.28
CA ILE A 535 41.91 30.25 6.75
C ILE A 535 42.13 29.17 7.86
N LYS A 536 42.95 29.45 8.86
CA LYS A 536 43.25 28.48 9.95
C LYS A 536 42.05 28.22 10.87
N LYS A 537 41.06 29.12 10.91
CA LYS A 537 39.83 28.99 11.69
C LYS A 537 38.69 28.36 10.92
N ARG A 538 38.85 28.16 9.61
CA ARG A 538 37.80 27.56 8.78
C ARG A 538 37.56 26.08 9.17
N GLY A 539 36.31 25.77 9.44
CA GLY A 539 35.87 24.40 9.78
C GLY A 539 35.60 23.57 8.54
N SER A 540 35.41 22.26 8.75
CA SER A 540 35.05 21.34 7.67
C SER A 540 33.68 21.65 7.07
N ILE A 541 33.57 21.68 5.76
CA ILE A 541 32.32 21.82 5.04
C ILE A 541 31.82 20.39 4.67
N LYS A 542 30.64 20.08 5.12
CA LYS A 542 29.98 18.79 4.90
C LYS A 542 28.53 19.01 4.49
N VAL A 543 28.06 18.29 3.47
CA VAL A 543 26.67 18.28 3.06
C VAL A 543 26.10 16.88 3.29
N LEU A 544 24.95 16.79 3.98
CA LEU A 544 24.26 15.52 4.18
C LEU A 544 23.46 15.20 2.92
N LEU A 545 23.78 14.07 2.30
CA LEU A 545 23.14 13.56 1.09
C LEU A 545 22.38 12.26 1.42
N PRO A 546 21.05 12.30 1.47
CA PRO A 546 20.26 11.09 1.68
C PRO A 546 20.40 10.09 0.54
N VAL A 547 20.37 8.80 0.90
CA VAL A 547 20.44 7.66 0.00
C VAL A 547 19.17 6.83 0.15
N ASN A 548 18.42 6.67 -0.93
CA ASN A 548 17.27 5.77 -0.97
C ASN A 548 17.75 4.31 -0.96
N LEU A 549 17.58 3.62 0.15
CA LEU A 549 18.05 2.26 0.33
C LEU A 549 17.31 1.23 -0.54
N ARG A 550 16.14 1.58 -1.10
CA ARG A 550 15.41 0.71 -2.05
C ARG A 550 16.19 0.50 -3.35
N GLN A 551 17.19 1.33 -3.63
CA GLN A 551 18.13 1.15 -4.77
C GLN A 551 19.20 0.09 -4.47
N LEU A 552 19.50 -0.17 -3.20
CA LEU A 552 20.53 -1.11 -2.76
C LEU A 552 19.94 -2.43 -2.24
N PHE A 553 18.71 -2.39 -1.75
CA PHE A 553 18.03 -3.53 -1.14
C PHE A 553 16.60 -3.64 -1.70
N PRO A 554 16.18 -4.84 -2.17
CA PRO A 554 14.81 -5.02 -2.67
C PRO A 554 13.79 -4.82 -1.54
N SER A 555 13.05 -3.71 -1.62
CA SER A 555 12.01 -3.35 -0.65
C SER A 555 10.91 -2.53 -1.32
N LYS A 556 9.66 -2.86 -1.00
CA LYS A 556 8.47 -2.12 -1.43
C LYS A 556 7.92 -1.20 -0.34
N THR A 557 8.61 -1.09 0.81
CA THR A 557 8.10 -0.31 1.93
C THR A 557 7.81 1.14 1.54
N LEU A 558 6.66 1.64 1.95
CA LEU A 558 6.27 3.04 1.81
C LEU A 558 6.67 3.86 3.05
N ARG A 559 7.29 3.22 4.04
CA ARG A 559 7.79 3.85 5.26
C ARG A 559 9.20 4.38 5.05
N ASN A 560 9.82 4.93 6.11
CA ASN A 560 11.19 5.39 6.00
C ASN A 560 12.14 4.24 5.70
N PHE A 561 12.88 4.37 4.60
CA PHE A 561 13.98 3.47 4.27
C PHE A 561 15.07 4.21 3.52
N ALA A 562 15.63 5.21 4.18
CA ALA A 562 16.73 6.03 3.68
C ALA A 562 17.84 6.13 4.73
N MET A 563 19.06 6.23 4.26
CA MET A 563 20.24 6.61 5.05
C MET A 563 20.94 7.79 4.36
N TYR A 564 22.13 8.12 4.78
CA TYR A 564 22.87 9.26 4.21
C TYR A 564 24.37 8.99 4.20
N PHE A 565 25.08 9.76 3.41
CA PHE A 565 26.51 9.94 3.48
C PHE A 565 26.85 11.44 3.50
N THR A 566 28.05 11.78 3.97
CA THR A 566 28.44 13.18 4.22
C THR A 566 29.81 13.46 3.64
N PRO A 567 29.94 13.80 2.34
CA PRO A 567 31.19 14.23 1.76
C PRO A 567 31.75 15.46 2.48
N GLU A 568 33.06 15.50 2.69
CA GLU A 568 33.76 16.53 3.47
C GLU A 568 34.89 17.17 2.67
N ILE A 569 34.94 18.50 2.67
CA ILE A 569 36.13 19.30 2.32
C ILE A 569 36.63 20.05 3.54
N GLN A 570 37.92 20.33 3.58
CA GLN A 570 38.58 21.06 4.67
C GLN A 570 39.23 22.34 4.20
N PRO A 571 38.49 23.47 4.11
CA PRO A 571 39.00 24.73 3.55
C PRO A 571 40.23 25.31 4.28
N LYS A 572 40.54 24.85 5.49
CA LYS A 572 41.78 25.18 6.18
C LYS A 572 43.06 24.66 5.47
N LEU A 573 42.91 23.68 4.57
CA LEU A 573 44.00 23.09 3.80
C LEU A 573 44.25 23.86 2.47
N GLY A 574 43.33 24.73 2.09
CA GLY A 574 43.35 25.49 0.85
C GLY A 574 41.97 25.64 0.23
N TYR A 575 41.86 26.35 -0.84
CA TYR A 575 40.65 26.48 -1.63
C TYR A 575 40.52 25.30 -2.56
N TYR A 576 39.36 24.65 -2.53
CA TYR A 576 39.02 23.55 -3.41
C TYR A 576 38.35 24.06 -4.67
N ASP A 577 38.83 23.71 -5.84
CA ASP A 577 38.15 23.98 -7.09
C ASP A 577 36.92 23.05 -7.30
N PHE A 578 36.11 23.41 -8.30
CA PHE A 578 34.86 22.67 -8.56
C PHE A 578 35.09 21.21 -8.90
N LYS A 579 36.14 20.89 -9.65
CA LYS A 579 36.48 19.51 -10.06
C LYS A 579 36.99 18.70 -8.87
N GLU A 580 37.79 19.31 -8.00
CA GLU A 580 38.26 18.68 -6.76
C GLU A 580 37.05 18.33 -5.85
N ILE A 581 36.06 19.25 -5.70
CA ILE A 581 34.85 18.97 -4.91
C ILE A 581 34.05 17.84 -5.50
N CYS A 582 33.87 17.78 -6.84
CA CYS A 582 33.20 16.67 -7.52
C CYS A 582 33.88 15.33 -7.23
N HIS A 583 35.23 15.26 -7.29
CA HIS A 583 35.99 14.08 -7.00
C HIS A 583 35.83 13.63 -5.54
N VAL A 584 35.87 14.55 -4.59
CA VAL A 584 35.63 14.24 -3.16
C VAL A 584 34.25 13.62 -2.95
N ILE A 585 33.20 14.15 -3.59
CA ILE A 585 31.85 13.63 -3.46
C ILE A 585 31.75 12.21 -4.06
N GLU A 586 32.24 12.00 -5.28
CA GLU A 586 32.19 10.68 -5.93
C GLU A 586 33.01 9.61 -5.18
N HIS A 587 34.21 9.98 -4.69
CA HIS A 587 35.03 9.09 -3.88
C HIS A 587 34.29 8.70 -2.57
N SER A 588 33.74 9.69 -1.85
CA SER A 588 32.95 9.44 -0.63
C SER A 588 31.76 8.55 -0.91
N LYS A 589 31.03 8.80 -2.00
CA LYS A 589 29.88 7.98 -2.43
C LYS A 589 30.31 6.54 -2.72
N GLY A 590 31.36 6.34 -3.52
CA GLY A 590 31.88 5.01 -3.86
C GLY A 590 32.34 4.22 -2.62
N ALA A 591 32.95 4.92 -1.65
CA ALA A 591 33.42 4.29 -0.42
C ALA A 591 32.28 3.95 0.56
N GLU A 592 31.26 4.81 0.70
CA GLU A 592 30.24 4.72 1.75
C GLU A 592 28.92 4.10 1.28
N VAL A 593 28.50 4.36 0.02
CA VAL A 593 27.19 3.93 -0.48
C VAL A 593 27.30 2.56 -1.13
N THR A 594 27.61 1.56 -0.34
CA THR A 594 27.64 0.15 -0.76
C THR A 594 26.69 -0.69 0.09
N PRO A 595 26.10 -1.79 -0.46
CA PRO A 595 25.21 -2.65 0.32
C PRO A 595 25.84 -3.13 1.63
N LYS A 596 27.11 -3.51 1.61
CA LYS A 596 27.84 -4.00 2.80
C LYS A 596 27.96 -2.91 3.88
N ARG A 597 28.40 -1.70 3.51
CA ARG A 597 28.53 -0.58 4.47
C ARG A 597 27.19 -0.10 4.99
N MET A 598 26.19 0.01 4.12
CA MET A 598 24.84 0.41 4.53
C MET A 598 24.21 -0.62 5.47
N SER A 599 24.36 -1.92 5.21
CA SER A 599 23.90 -2.99 6.12
C SER A 599 24.57 -2.93 7.50
N MET A 600 25.88 -2.63 7.58
CA MET A 600 26.57 -2.40 8.85
C MET A 600 26.02 -1.18 9.61
N ARG A 601 25.76 -0.07 8.93
CA ARG A 601 25.15 1.15 9.52
C ARG A 601 23.74 0.88 10.01
N ILE A 602 22.93 0.13 9.21
CA ILE A 602 21.61 -0.34 9.62
C ILE A 602 21.71 -1.20 10.89
N ALA A 603 22.65 -2.16 10.93
CA ALA A 603 22.87 -3.03 12.10
C ALA A 603 23.22 -2.25 13.37
N THR A 604 24.01 -1.17 13.23
CA THR A 604 24.35 -0.30 14.36
C THR A 604 23.13 0.41 14.91
N ASN A 605 22.24 0.90 14.04
CA ASN A 605 20.99 1.58 14.43
C ASN A 605 20.02 0.61 15.08
N VAL A 606 19.75 -0.54 14.44
CA VAL A 606 18.84 -1.59 14.94
C VAL A 606 19.38 -2.24 16.21
N GLY A 607 20.71 -2.47 16.29
CA GLY A 607 21.34 -3.06 17.46
C GLY A 607 21.17 -2.24 18.74
N SER A 608 21.16 -0.92 18.64
CA SER A 608 20.89 -0.03 19.76
C SER A 608 19.50 -0.22 20.36
N GLU A 609 18.51 -0.51 19.52
CA GLU A 609 17.11 -0.75 19.95
C GLU A 609 16.92 -2.11 20.63
N LYS A 610 17.76 -3.10 20.27
CA LYS A 610 17.66 -4.47 20.80
C LYS A 610 18.24 -4.60 22.19
N MET A 611 18.98 -3.61 22.68
CA MET A 611 19.53 -3.61 24.05
C MET A 611 18.41 -3.66 25.09
N LEU A 612 18.51 -4.57 26.06
CA LEU A 612 17.48 -4.78 27.08
C LEU A 612 17.16 -3.51 27.88
N LEU A 613 18.19 -2.76 28.28
CA LEU A 613 18.04 -1.48 28.97
C LEU A 613 17.22 -0.48 28.14
N VAL A 614 17.44 -0.40 26.83
CA VAL A 614 16.69 0.50 25.94
C VAL A 614 15.25 0.01 25.78
N LYS A 615 15.01 -1.30 25.73
CA LYS A 615 13.65 -1.85 25.62
C LYS A 615 12.79 -1.54 26.85
N LEU A 616 13.35 -1.69 28.04
CA LEU A 616 12.64 -1.52 29.31
C LEU A 616 12.61 -0.07 29.81
N MET A 617 13.40 0.83 29.24
CA MET A 617 13.45 2.25 29.63
C MET A 617 12.09 2.91 29.32
N PRO A 618 11.49 3.65 30.28
CA PRO A 618 10.28 4.43 30.03
C PRO A 618 10.45 5.44 28.88
N LEU A 619 9.37 5.73 28.17
CA LEU A 619 9.42 6.58 26.97
C LEU A 619 9.94 7.99 27.26
N PHE A 620 9.68 8.53 28.46
CA PHE A 620 10.16 9.86 28.87
C PHE A 620 11.70 9.90 28.90
N ASP A 621 12.31 8.96 29.60
CA ASP A 621 13.78 8.87 29.72
C ASP A 621 14.43 8.54 28.39
N LYS A 622 13.79 7.65 27.63
CA LYS A 622 14.23 7.29 26.28
C LYS A 622 14.25 8.51 25.33
N ASN A 623 13.26 9.39 25.40
CA ASN A 623 13.23 10.62 24.63
C ASN A 623 14.37 11.56 25.00
N ALA A 624 14.69 11.69 26.29
CA ALA A 624 15.80 12.52 26.76
C ALA A 624 17.14 11.99 26.23
N VAL A 625 17.38 10.66 26.33
CA VAL A 625 18.58 10.02 25.82
C VAL A 625 18.68 10.14 24.29
N MET A 626 17.60 9.83 23.57
CA MET A 626 17.58 9.93 22.10
C MET A 626 17.83 11.37 21.63
N LYS A 627 17.26 12.35 22.32
CA LYS A 627 17.49 13.75 22.02
C LYS A 627 18.96 14.12 22.24
N ALA A 628 19.57 13.76 23.38
CA ALA A 628 20.98 14.03 23.67
C ALA A 628 21.90 13.37 22.64
N VAL A 629 21.63 12.12 22.24
CA VAL A 629 22.38 11.42 21.17
C VAL A 629 22.20 12.13 19.83
N PHE A 630 21.00 12.52 19.48
CA PHE A 630 20.75 13.25 18.23
C PHE A 630 21.50 14.61 18.19
N ASP A 631 21.49 15.35 19.30
CA ASP A 631 22.19 16.62 19.43
C ASP A 631 23.72 16.46 19.29
N ALA A 632 24.27 15.37 19.86
CA ALA A 632 25.71 15.10 19.83
C ALA A 632 26.20 14.49 18.50
N VAL A 633 25.41 13.60 17.90
CA VAL A 633 25.86 12.74 16.79
C VAL A 633 25.11 13.06 15.48
N GLY A 634 23.96 13.71 15.51
CA GLY A 634 23.13 13.99 14.33
C GLY A 634 23.33 15.38 13.73
N GLU A 635 22.89 16.41 14.43
CA GLU A 635 22.78 17.77 13.86
C GLU A 635 24.12 18.44 13.54
N ARG A 636 25.19 18.19 14.31
CA ARG A 636 26.49 18.86 14.14
C ARG A 636 27.36 18.26 13.05
N LYS A 637 26.88 17.25 12.34
CA LYS A 637 27.71 16.48 11.39
C LYS A 637 27.67 16.97 9.95
N ALA A 638 26.77 17.88 9.61
CA ALA A 638 26.73 18.51 8.29
C ALA A 638 26.36 19.98 8.38
N CYS A 639 26.72 20.80 7.39
CA CYS A 639 26.35 22.21 7.31
C CYS A 639 24.85 22.37 7.01
N LEU A 640 24.32 21.51 6.11
CA LEU A 640 22.91 21.42 5.76
C LEU A 640 22.63 20.06 5.11
N THR A 641 21.35 19.80 4.84
CA THR A 641 20.91 18.64 4.06
C THR A 641 20.52 19.08 2.64
N MET A 642 21.00 18.35 1.63
CA MET A 642 20.47 18.42 0.26
C MET A 642 19.83 17.07 -0.07
N SER A 643 18.52 17.05 -0.14
CA SER A 643 17.75 15.85 -0.50
C SER A 643 17.25 15.96 -1.93
N ASN A 644 17.60 14.97 -2.78
CA ASN A 644 17.24 14.95 -4.18
C ASN A 644 16.38 13.71 -4.48
N LEU A 645 15.15 13.94 -4.95
CA LEU A 645 14.23 12.88 -5.36
C LEU A 645 14.44 12.41 -6.80
N GLY A 646 15.32 13.10 -7.56
CA GLY A 646 15.65 12.78 -8.94
C GLY A 646 14.55 13.16 -9.94
N LYS A 647 14.61 12.54 -11.13
CA LYS A 647 13.64 12.79 -12.20
C LYS A 647 12.35 11.99 -11.92
N VAL A 648 11.27 12.73 -11.73
CA VAL A 648 9.95 12.16 -11.48
C VAL A 648 9.28 11.82 -12.80
N LYS A 649 8.80 10.58 -12.91
CA LYS A 649 7.96 10.13 -14.01
C LYS A 649 6.52 10.03 -13.52
N LEU A 650 5.58 10.43 -14.38
CA LEU A 650 4.16 10.22 -14.21
C LEU A 650 3.64 9.34 -15.36
N PRO A 651 2.50 8.67 -15.22
CA PRO A 651 1.80 8.08 -16.34
C PRO A 651 1.57 9.11 -17.45
N GLU A 652 1.75 8.72 -18.70
CA GLU A 652 1.67 9.64 -19.85
C GLU A 652 0.38 10.48 -19.85
N PRO A 653 -0.81 9.91 -19.60
CA PRO A 653 -2.05 10.71 -19.57
C PRO A 653 -2.10 11.74 -18.42
N MET A 654 -1.28 11.61 -17.38
CA MET A 654 -1.21 12.59 -16.30
C MET A 654 -0.34 13.81 -16.65
N MET A 655 0.57 13.68 -17.62
CA MET A 655 1.52 14.73 -17.99
C MET A 655 0.80 15.98 -18.50
N ASP A 656 -0.35 15.83 -19.17
CA ASP A 656 -1.13 16.94 -19.70
C ASP A 656 -1.79 17.81 -18.62
N TYR A 657 -1.90 17.30 -17.40
CA TYR A 657 -2.57 17.98 -16.29
C TYR A 657 -1.60 18.57 -15.26
N VAL A 658 -0.32 18.18 -15.28
CA VAL A 658 0.67 18.57 -14.27
C VAL A 658 1.73 19.49 -14.86
N GLN A 659 1.83 20.71 -14.33
CA GLN A 659 2.81 21.71 -14.79
C GLN A 659 4.14 21.63 -14.03
N ARG A 660 4.09 21.40 -12.71
CA ARG A 660 5.24 21.54 -11.83
C ARG A 660 5.17 20.61 -10.62
N LEU A 661 6.34 20.16 -10.17
CA LEU A 661 6.53 19.51 -8.88
C LEU A 661 7.53 20.28 -8.04
N ASP A 662 7.26 20.39 -6.73
CA ASP A 662 8.20 20.95 -5.77
C ASP A 662 8.44 20.01 -4.61
N PHE A 663 9.66 20.03 -4.09
CA PHE A 663 10.07 19.31 -2.89
C PHE A 663 10.79 20.26 -1.95
N ILE A 664 10.21 20.52 -0.78
CA ILE A 664 10.70 21.46 0.21
C ILE A 664 10.95 20.71 1.51
N LEU A 665 12.16 20.81 2.04
CA LEU A 665 12.52 20.29 3.35
C LEU A 665 12.11 21.27 4.45
N GLY A 666 11.89 20.78 5.66
CA GLY A 666 11.75 21.64 6.83
C GLY A 666 13.10 22.18 7.30
N VAL A 667 13.06 23.24 8.08
CA VAL A 667 14.26 23.83 8.73
C VAL A 667 14.73 22.96 9.87
N GLN A 668 16.03 22.89 10.09
CA GLN A 668 16.64 22.22 11.26
C GLN A 668 16.78 23.21 12.42
N ALA A 669 16.87 22.65 13.64
CA ALA A 669 16.90 23.50 14.85
C ALA A 669 18.16 24.37 14.98
N THR A 670 19.31 23.88 14.46
CA THR A 670 20.62 24.53 14.63
C THR A 670 21.22 25.04 13.31
N LYS A 671 20.52 24.82 12.17
CA LYS A 671 21.01 25.17 10.84
C LYS A 671 19.98 26.00 10.11
N PRO A 672 20.42 27.17 9.60
CA PRO A 672 19.47 28.11 9.03
C PRO A 672 18.93 27.70 7.66
N ASN A 673 19.62 26.80 6.92
CA ASN A 673 19.28 26.45 5.55
C ASN A 673 19.10 24.95 5.37
N ASN A 674 18.19 24.55 4.46
CA ASN A 674 18.10 23.25 3.86
C ASN A 674 17.76 23.34 2.36
N CYS A 675 18.00 22.27 1.62
CA CYS A 675 17.83 22.23 0.19
C CYS A 675 17.09 20.95 -0.26
N GLY A 676 15.94 21.11 -0.92
CA GLY A 676 15.20 20.04 -1.58
C GLY A 676 15.33 20.13 -3.10
N VAL A 677 15.57 19.02 -3.78
CA VAL A 677 15.74 18.97 -5.24
C VAL A 677 14.77 17.96 -5.84
N ILE A 678 14.13 18.34 -6.94
CA ILE A 678 13.26 17.47 -7.71
C ILE A 678 13.33 17.85 -9.19
N THR A 679 13.28 16.87 -10.09
CA THR A 679 13.25 17.11 -11.53
C THR A 679 11.92 16.66 -12.10
N PHE A 680 11.25 17.53 -12.85
CA PHE A 680 10.04 17.23 -13.57
C PHE A 680 10.06 17.84 -14.97
N GLY A 681 9.71 17.05 -15.97
CA GLY A 681 9.89 17.44 -17.37
C GLY A 681 11.37 17.75 -17.66
N ASP A 682 11.61 18.93 -18.17
CA ASP A 682 12.94 19.46 -18.53
C ASP A 682 13.49 20.43 -17.50
N THR A 683 12.85 20.54 -16.33
CA THR A 683 13.23 21.49 -15.29
C THR A 683 13.66 20.80 -14.00
N VAL A 684 14.80 21.21 -13.48
CA VAL A 684 15.27 20.87 -12.13
C VAL A 684 14.90 22.03 -11.20
N TYR A 685 14.12 21.70 -10.17
CA TYR A 685 13.72 22.63 -9.12
C TYR A 685 14.61 22.42 -7.90
N VAL A 686 15.40 23.45 -7.54
CA VAL A 686 16.28 23.46 -6.36
C VAL A 686 15.69 24.43 -5.35
N ASN A 687 15.05 23.89 -4.33
CA ASN A 687 14.30 24.66 -3.34
C ASN A 687 15.12 24.83 -2.06
N PHE A 688 15.57 26.05 -1.81
CA PHE A 688 16.18 26.45 -0.54
C PHE A 688 15.11 26.94 0.42
N ILE A 689 15.19 26.50 1.67
CA ILE A 689 14.42 27.04 2.77
C ILE A 689 15.35 27.55 3.85
N ARG A 690 15.05 28.70 4.42
CA ARG A 690 15.83 29.30 5.50
C ARG A 690 14.94 29.93 6.56
N ASN A 691 15.45 29.99 7.81
CA ASN A 691 14.82 30.68 8.95
C ASN A 691 15.53 31.99 9.31
N ILE A 692 16.38 32.52 8.42
CA ILE A 692 17.11 33.78 8.53
C ILE A 692 16.69 34.70 7.39
N ARG A 693 16.74 36.04 7.61
CA ARG A 693 16.37 37.02 6.57
C ARG A 693 17.37 37.02 5.41
N GLU A 694 18.64 36.96 5.71
CA GLU A 694 19.73 37.04 4.74
C GLU A 694 19.78 35.81 3.82
N PRO A 695 19.66 35.98 2.47
CA PRO A 695 19.79 34.88 1.51
C PRO A 695 21.28 34.66 1.12
N ALA A 696 22.19 34.63 2.11
CA ALA A 696 23.62 34.61 1.85
C ALA A 696 24.06 33.35 1.09
N LEU A 697 23.55 32.16 1.50
CA LEU A 697 23.90 30.93 0.81
C LEU A 697 23.32 30.86 -0.60
N GLU A 698 22.09 31.29 -0.79
CA GLU A 698 21.41 31.30 -2.10
C GLU A 698 22.11 32.26 -3.08
N ARG A 699 22.62 33.41 -2.59
CA ARG A 699 23.41 34.37 -3.38
C ARG A 699 24.72 33.71 -3.87
N HIS A 700 25.46 33.07 -2.98
CA HIS A 700 26.68 32.35 -3.37
C HIS A 700 26.39 31.17 -4.30
N TYR A 701 25.29 30.48 -4.08
CA TYR A 701 24.87 29.37 -4.95
C TYR A 701 24.56 29.88 -6.37
N HIS A 702 23.86 31.00 -6.49
CA HIS A 702 23.60 31.66 -7.78
C HIS A 702 24.88 32.06 -8.48
N GLN A 703 25.85 32.70 -7.76
CA GLN A 703 27.14 33.06 -8.29
C GLN A 703 27.94 31.86 -8.81
N VAL A 704 27.91 30.74 -8.10
CA VAL A 704 28.53 29.49 -8.55
C VAL A 704 27.88 28.97 -9.83
N LEU A 705 26.55 28.97 -9.93
CA LEU A 705 25.86 28.56 -11.15
C LEU A 705 26.28 29.45 -12.34
N GLN A 706 26.29 30.76 -12.15
CA GLN A 706 26.73 31.72 -13.19
C GLN A 706 28.17 31.47 -13.63
N SER A 707 29.10 31.26 -12.69
CA SER A 707 30.52 30.99 -13.00
C SER A 707 30.71 29.69 -13.79
N LEU A 708 29.80 28.74 -13.65
CA LEU A 708 29.76 27.45 -14.39
C LEU A 708 28.97 27.55 -15.71
N GLY A 709 28.46 28.76 -16.07
CA GLY A 709 27.66 28.95 -17.27
C GLY A 709 26.29 28.31 -17.22
N ILE A 710 25.67 28.20 -16.04
CA ILE A 710 24.33 27.67 -15.85
C ILE A 710 23.38 28.81 -15.58
N SER A 711 22.40 28.99 -16.47
CA SER A 711 21.31 29.96 -16.30
C SER A 711 20.27 29.41 -15.31
N ALA A 712 19.82 30.29 -14.43
CA ALA A 712 18.79 29.97 -13.45
C ALA A 712 17.67 31.03 -13.45
N ILE A 713 16.42 30.59 -13.41
CA ILE A 713 15.29 31.45 -13.06
C ILE A 713 15.12 31.35 -11.55
N VAL A 714 15.17 32.49 -10.85
CA VAL A 714 15.08 32.52 -9.38
C VAL A 714 13.71 33.04 -8.96
N GLU A 715 12.98 32.26 -8.20
CA GLU A 715 11.70 32.61 -7.59
C GLU A 715 11.90 32.69 -6.07
N SER A 716 11.44 33.77 -5.44
CA SER A 716 11.59 33.95 -4.00
C SER A 716 10.28 34.43 -3.37
N HIS A 717 9.97 33.90 -2.20
CA HIS A 717 8.90 34.39 -1.34
C HIS A 717 9.50 35.39 -0.37
N HIS A 718 9.06 36.64 -0.46
CA HIS A 718 9.33 37.66 0.54
C HIS A 718 8.06 38.04 1.26
N GLN A 719 8.13 38.27 2.56
CA GLN A 719 7.09 38.97 3.28
C GLN A 719 7.18 40.43 2.85
N GLU A 720 6.12 40.96 2.22
CA GLU A 720 6.01 42.41 2.03
C GLU A 720 5.92 43.06 3.41
N GLU A 721 6.75 44.05 3.70
CA GLU A 721 6.75 44.84 4.96
C GLU A 721 5.53 45.74 5.04
#